data_c5668b3edb607917612a92389cf57906
#
_entry.id   c5668b3edb607917612a92389cf57906
#
_cell.length_a   1.000
_cell.length_b   1.000
_cell.length_c   1.000
_cell.angle_alpha   90.00
_cell.angle_beta   90.00
_cell.angle_gamma   90.00
#
_symmetry.space_group_name_H-M   'P 1'
#
loop_
_entity.id
_entity.type
_entity.pdbx_description
1 polymer ?
#
loop_
_entity_poly.entity_id
_entity_poly.type
_entity_poly.pdbx_seq_one_letter_code
_entity_poly.pdbx_strand_id
1 'polypeptide(L)'
;MTRPRLIPVLLLKHGVIVRSQLFKVHQVIGNPMSTVLRLSNWNVDELILLDISKDDFHDLRRDDLQQRYQGTSALDVLREVAKVCFMPLTFGGRVRTLEDISCRLEAGADKVVINTAAIGDPTFVQEASRRFGAQCIVASIDAVRRPDGKYEVMANDGQRATGLEPAGWAREVERLGAGEVFLNSIDRDGSAMGYDLELVRRVADAVHIPVIACGGVGRYADFAPGVLQGRASAVAAANIYHFFESSYPLAKQACIDAGVPMRPVKLDSRWQRREPEYDESFERKRVDDRLKQAREYDYAAAKPRTARHRIRWCTRCLYPSISAAPMEFDEQGVCMGCRMAEVKTAISQSEWRRRKELLRDILEKYRCRDGSRHDCVIAVSGGKDSWFQTHVIKHEFGLNPLLVTYDGNNWTPPGWRNMTRMREVFGCDHIVYRPSVEVLKKLNRLAFVVMGDMNWHAHVGITTVPVRVAAQHRIPLVIWGEHGYLDLCGQFSMDDFPEMSYRDRLEHFARGYEWNYFIGLDGLTSQDMIPWKYPSDRELFDLDIRGIYLGNYLYWEANEHSKLVVDKYGFEVSDIAFERTYRRMSNLDDMHENGIHDYLKYVKFGYGRCTDHVCKDIRAGLMTREQGLDLVRRMDPVKSSDLKRWLDYVGMTEEEFDSIADTFRDPRVWRMAQGHWVKDEPWTGAESSGTGTMVKPQ
;
A
#
# COMPACT_ATOMS: atom_id res chain seq x y z
N MET A 1 15.45 -35.95 3.64
CA MET A 1 14.53 -35.17 2.81
C MET A 1 14.68 -33.69 3.20
N THR A 2 14.85 -32.80 2.26
CA THR A 2 14.82 -31.37 2.47
C THR A 2 13.40 -30.96 2.89
N ARG A 3 13.29 -30.02 3.85
CA ARG A 3 11.97 -29.53 4.27
C ARG A 3 11.35 -28.67 3.18
N PRO A 4 10.04 -28.81 2.90
CA PRO A 4 9.34 -27.92 1.98
C PRO A 4 9.44 -26.45 2.43
N ARG A 5 9.54 -25.53 1.46
CA ARG A 5 9.64 -24.08 1.68
C ARG A 5 8.31 -23.41 1.37
N LEU A 6 7.99 -22.36 2.13
CA LEU A 6 6.90 -21.42 1.82
C LEU A 6 7.51 -20.11 1.33
N ILE A 7 7.22 -19.72 0.09
CA ILE A 7 7.96 -18.66 -0.61
C ILE A 7 6.99 -17.54 -1.04
N PRO A 8 7.12 -16.33 -0.47
CA PRO A 8 6.48 -15.15 -1.04
C PRO A 8 7.08 -14.78 -2.40
N VAL A 9 6.21 -14.40 -3.34
CA VAL A 9 6.59 -13.85 -4.64
C VAL A 9 6.16 -12.40 -4.69
N LEU A 10 7.07 -11.50 -5.00
CA LEU A 10 6.80 -10.08 -5.20
C LEU A 10 6.94 -9.74 -6.67
N LEU A 11 5.96 -9.03 -7.21
CA LEU A 11 5.98 -8.54 -8.58
C LEU A 11 6.33 -7.05 -8.58
N LEU A 12 7.51 -6.73 -9.12
CA LEU A 12 8.00 -5.36 -9.26
C LEU A 12 7.56 -4.81 -10.62
N LYS A 13 6.93 -3.65 -10.63
CA LYS A 13 6.55 -2.95 -11.86
C LYS A 13 6.81 -1.45 -11.71
N HIS A 14 7.69 -0.90 -12.53
CA HIS A 14 8.05 0.52 -12.53
C HIS A 14 8.41 1.11 -11.14
N GLY A 15 9.02 0.30 -10.26
CA GLY A 15 9.47 0.71 -8.93
C GLY A 15 8.50 0.44 -7.78
N VAL A 16 7.31 -0.09 -8.03
CA VAL A 16 6.32 -0.47 -7.02
C VAL A 16 6.01 -1.96 -7.04
N ILE A 17 5.59 -2.49 -5.91
CA ILE A 17 5.05 -3.86 -5.84
C ILE A 17 3.59 -3.83 -6.29
N VAL A 18 3.23 -4.78 -7.14
CA VAL A 18 1.89 -4.93 -7.66
C VAL A 18 1.33 -6.33 -7.37
N ARG A 19 0.01 -6.42 -7.21
CA ARG A 19 -0.69 -7.70 -7.33
C ARG A 19 -0.95 -8.01 -8.80
N SER A 20 -1.12 -9.29 -9.14
CA SER A 20 -1.45 -9.75 -10.48
C SER A 20 -2.73 -10.56 -10.50
N GLN A 21 -3.45 -10.51 -11.62
CA GLN A 21 -4.55 -11.39 -11.94
C GLN A 21 -4.48 -11.78 -13.41
N LEU A 22 -4.29 -13.10 -13.66
CA LEU A 22 -4.20 -13.70 -14.99
C LEU A 22 -3.13 -13.05 -15.89
N PHE A 23 -2.04 -12.54 -15.29
CA PHE A 23 -0.98 -11.77 -15.98
C PHE A 23 -1.46 -10.52 -16.73
N LYS A 24 -2.70 -10.07 -16.51
CA LYS A 24 -3.35 -8.99 -17.26
C LYS A 24 -3.63 -7.75 -16.43
N VAL A 25 -4.17 -7.95 -15.23
CA VAL A 25 -4.55 -6.85 -14.35
C VAL A 25 -3.51 -6.70 -13.25
N HIS A 26 -2.91 -5.52 -13.16
CA HIS A 26 -1.95 -5.16 -12.12
C HIS A 26 -2.47 -3.98 -11.32
N GLN A 27 -2.43 -4.10 -9.99
CA GLN A 27 -2.80 -3.03 -9.06
C GLN A 27 -1.66 -2.80 -8.08
N VAL A 28 -1.36 -1.55 -7.78
CA VAL A 28 -0.29 -1.19 -6.85
C VAL A 28 -0.66 -1.68 -5.44
N ILE A 29 0.31 -2.30 -4.78
CA ILE A 29 0.20 -2.73 -3.38
C ILE A 29 1.04 -1.82 -2.48
N GLY A 30 2.23 -1.42 -2.93
CA GLY A 30 3.09 -0.54 -2.17
C GLY A 30 4.56 -0.54 -2.60
N ASN A 31 5.41 -0.16 -1.66
CA ASN A 31 6.85 -0.01 -1.85
C ASN A 31 7.58 -1.35 -1.62
N PRO A 32 8.56 -1.75 -2.47
CA PRO A 32 9.32 -2.98 -2.28
C PRO A 32 10.10 -3.01 -0.96
N MET A 33 10.61 -1.86 -0.48
CA MET A 33 11.43 -1.83 0.74
C MET A 33 10.62 -2.17 1.99
N SER A 34 9.45 -1.52 2.18
CA SER A 34 8.56 -1.80 3.32
C SER A 34 8.01 -3.23 3.26
N THR A 35 7.72 -3.73 2.07
CA THR A 35 7.25 -5.10 1.86
C THR A 35 8.32 -6.13 2.20
N VAL A 36 9.55 -5.97 1.69
CA VAL A 36 10.66 -6.89 1.97
C VAL A 36 11.07 -6.84 3.44
N LEU A 37 11.13 -5.65 4.06
CA LEU A 37 11.37 -5.52 5.50
C LEU A 37 10.33 -6.30 6.32
N ARG A 38 9.05 -6.22 5.93
CA ARG A 38 7.98 -6.98 6.59
C ARG A 38 8.17 -8.49 6.47
N LEU A 39 8.51 -9.00 5.30
CA LEU A 39 8.79 -10.41 5.06
C LEU A 39 10.06 -10.87 5.81
N SER A 40 11.09 -10.04 5.87
CA SER A 40 12.30 -10.28 6.68
C SER A 40 11.96 -10.41 8.17
N ASN A 41 11.07 -9.55 8.68
CA ASN A 41 10.59 -9.63 10.04
C ASN A 41 9.84 -10.93 10.34
N TRP A 42 9.11 -11.49 9.39
CA TRP A 42 8.47 -12.80 9.51
C TRP A 42 9.43 -13.98 9.32
N ASN A 43 10.70 -13.73 9.03
CA ASN A 43 11.72 -14.76 8.83
C ASN A 43 11.28 -15.81 7.80
N VAL A 44 10.85 -15.35 6.63
CA VAL A 44 10.37 -16.22 5.54
C VAL A 44 11.49 -17.15 5.06
N ASP A 45 11.14 -18.28 4.43
CA ASP A 45 12.13 -19.29 4.03
C ASP A 45 13.00 -18.81 2.86
N GLU A 46 12.41 -18.09 1.92
CA GLU A 46 13.02 -17.55 0.71
C GLU A 46 12.09 -16.47 0.14
N LEU A 47 12.61 -15.57 -0.66
CA LEU A 47 11.85 -14.54 -1.37
C LEU A 47 12.15 -14.61 -2.87
N ILE A 48 11.11 -14.55 -3.71
CA ILE A 48 11.25 -14.36 -5.15
C ILE A 48 10.76 -12.95 -5.48
N LEU A 49 11.60 -12.15 -6.15
CA LEU A 49 11.27 -10.82 -6.66
C LEU A 49 11.38 -10.81 -8.17
N LEU A 50 10.27 -10.59 -8.88
CA LEU A 50 10.20 -10.60 -10.33
C LEU A 50 9.91 -9.21 -10.88
N ASP A 51 10.81 -8.67 -11.67
CA ASP A 51 10.56 -7.45 -12.44
C ASP A 51 9.73 -7.77 -13.70
N ILE A 52 8.49 -7.34 -13.69
CA ILE A 52 7.53 -7.51 -14.79
C ILE A 52 7.35 -6.23 -15.63
N SER A 53 8.22 -5.22 -15.44
CA SER A 53 8.20 -4.00 -16.24
C SER A 53 8.60 -4.29 -17.70
N LYS A 54 7.96 -3.58 -18.65
CA LYS A 54 8.29 -3.72 -20.06
C LYS A 54 9.61 -3.04 -20.43
N ASP A 55 10.01 -2.03 -19.69
CA ASP A 55 11.29 -1.30 -19.84
C ASP A 55 12.05 -1.25 -18.51
N ASP A 56 13.32 -0.77 -18.53
CA ASP A 56 14.17 -0.65 -17.34
C ASP A 56 14.03 0.69 -16.66
N PHE A 57 12.80 1.16 -16.51
CA PHE A 57 12.54 2.40 -15.83
C PHE A 57 11.74 2.16 -14.55
N HIS A 58 12.35 2.49 -13.41
CA HIS A 58 11.77 2.39 -12.09
C HIS A 58 11.83 3.74 -11.38
N ASP A 59 10.69 4.33 -11.10
CA ASP A 59 10.61 5.64 -10.46
C ASP A 59 9.54 5.68 -9.39
N LEU A 60 9.97 5.71 -8.13
CA LEU A 60 9.11 5.96 -6.98
C LEU A 60 9.38 7.34 -6.38
N ARG A 61 10.00 8.26 -7.14
CA ARG A 61 10.42 9.55 -6.60
C ARG A 61 9.25 10.41 -6.13
N ARG A 62 9.12 10.38 -4.82
CA ARG A 62 8.29 11.27 -4.04
C ARG A 62 9.16 11.76 -2.89
N ASP A 63 9.38 13.07 -2.79
CA ASP A 63 10.24 13.66 -1.76
C ASP A 63 9.67 13.52 -0.35
N ASP A 64 8.40 13.16 -0.23
CA ASP A 64 7.71 12.90 1.02
C ASP A 64 7.83 11.43 1.50
N LEU A 65 8.59 10.58 0.79
CA LEU A 65 8.85 9.21 1.21
C LEU A 65 10.27 9.05 1.77
N GLN A 66 10.41 8.35 2.89
CA GLN A 66 11.71 8.00 3.46
C GLN A 66 12.48 7.03 2.57
N GLN A 67 11.79 6.00 2.11
CA GLN A 67 12.37 4.96 1.28
C GLN A 67 12.18 5.31 -0.20
N ARG A 68 13.27 5.68 -0.84
CA ARG A 68 13.32 6.01 -2.27
C ARG A 68 14.58 5.42 -2.89
N TYR A 69 14.51 5.10 -4.17
CA TYR A 69 15.64 4.53 -4.88
C TYR A 69 16.68 5.60 -5.21
N GLN A 70 17.96 5.22 -5.13
CA GLN A 70 19.06 6.07 -5.55
C GLN A 70 19.16 6.21 -7.09
N GLY A 71 18.66 5.20 -7.82
CA GLY A 71 18.66 5.14 -9.27
C GLY A 71 17.27 4.91 -9.86
N THR A 72 17.25 4.50 -11.14
CA THR A 72 16.03 4.32 -11.93
C THR A 72 15.96 2.98 -12.65
N SER A 73 16.83 2.03 -12.30
CA SER A 73 16.87 0.68 -12.89
C SER A 73 16.40 -0.40 -11.93
N ALA A 74 16.05 -1.58 -12.46
CA ALA A 74 15.73 -2.76 -11.65
C ALA A 74 16.90 -3.17 -10.74
N LEU A 75 18.14 -3.01 -11.19
CA LEU A 75 19.34 -3.30 -10.39
C LEU A 75 19.47 -2.35 -9.20
N ASP A 76 19.09 -1.08 -9.36
CA ASP A 76 19.12 -0.14 -8.24
C ASP A 76 18.07 -0.51 -7.19
N VAL A 77 16.85 -0.92 -7.62
CA VAL A 77 15.84 -1.46 -6.71
C VAL A 77 16.35 -2.71 -6.00
N LEU A 78 16.99 -3.62 -6.73
CA LEU A 78 17.56 -4.85 -6.16
C LEU A 78 18.61 -4.55 -5.10
N ARG A 79 19.56 -3.61 -5.35
CA ARG A 79 20.57 -3.19 -4.39
C ARG A 79 19.95 -2.64 -3.10
N GLU A 80 18.90 -1.82 -3.24
CA GLU A 80 18.19 -1.29 -2.06
C GLU A 80 17.42 -2.40 -1.31
N VAL A 81 16.74 -3.29 -2.02
CA VAL A 81 16.05 -4.45 -1.44
C VAL A 81 17.04 -5.34 -0.68
N ALA A 82 18.21 -5.63 -1.25
CA ALA A 82 19.23 -6.48 -0.63
C ALA A 82 19.71 -5.97 0.74
N LYS A 83 19.66 -4.66 1.00
CA LYS A 83 20.03 -4.08 2.30
C LYS A 83 19.09 -4.49 3.44
N VAL A 84 17.84 -4.79 3.13
CA VAL A 84 16.77 -5.14 4.10
C VAL A 84 16.28 -6.58 3.98
N CYS A 85 16.79 -7.34 3.01
CA CYS A 85 16.46 -8.74 2.77
C CYS A 85 17.45 -9.64 3.52
N PHE A 86 16.97 -10.37 4.54
CA PHE A 86 17.80 -11.25 5.37
C PHE A 86 17.49 -12.74 5.17
N MET A 87 16.83 -13.06 4.07
CA MET A 87 16.57 -14.42 3.60
C MET A 87 17.10 -14.60 2.19
N PRO A 88 17.25 -15.86 1.68
CA PRO A 88 17.65 -16.07 0.30
C PRO A 88 16.75 -15.33 -0.68
N LEU A 89 17.35 -14.56 -1.58
CA LEU A 89 16.68 -13.71 -2.55
C LEU A 89 16.88 -14.23 -3.97
N THR A 90 15.79 -14.62 -4.61
CA THR A 90 15.75 -14.97 -6.02
C THR A 90 15.22 -13.76 -6.82
N PHE A 91 15.97 -13.31 -7.83
CA PHE A 91 15.56 -12.18 -8.67
C PHE A 91 15.36 -12.57 -10.13
N GLY A 92 14.28 -12.11 -10.75
CA GLY A 92 13.97 -12.36 -12.16
C GLY A 92 13.46 -11.14 -12.90
N GLY A 93 13.33 -11.29 -14.21
CA GLY A 93 12.86 -10.28 -15.13
C GLY A 93 13.96 -9.77 -16.07
N ARG A 94 13.67 -9.78 -17.37
CA ARG A 94 14.53 -9.28 -18.45
C ARG A 94 15.96 -9.83 -18.46
N VAL A 95 16.16 -11.07 -18.02
CA VAL A 95 17.44 -11.77 -18.08
C VAL A 95 17.60 -12.34 -19.48
N ARG A 96 18.60 -11.87 -20.24
CA ARG A 96 18.83 -12.23 -21.64
C ARG A 96 20.26 -12.66 -21.94
N THR A 97 21.21 -12.25 -21.11
CA THR A 97 22.64 -12.48 -21.27
C THR A 97 23.27 -13.00 -19.97
N LEU A 98 24.46 -13.59 -20.07
CA LEU A 98 25.24 -13.98 -18.88
C LEU A 98 25.65 -12.77 -18.03
N GLU A 99 25.81 -11.61 -18.64
CA GLU A 99 26.09 -10.37 -17.93
C GLU A 99 24.88 -9.92 -17.10
N ASP A 100 23.66 -10.07 -17.63
CA ASP A 100 22.44 -9.79 -16.84
C ASP A 100 22.37 -10.64 -15.58
N ILE A 101 22.85 -11.89 -15.63
CA ILE A 101 22.92 -12.77 -14.45
C ILE A 101 23.99 -12.25 -13.47
N SER A 102 25.21 -11.97 -13.98
CA SER A 102 26.31 -11.45 -13.16
C SER A 102 25.90 -10.21 -12.37
N CYS A 103 25.36 -9.21 -13.07
CA CYS A 103 24.93 -7.96 -12.46
C CYS A 103 23.86 -8.15 -11.35
N ARG A 104 22.97 -9.14 -11.49
CA ARG A 104 21.93 -9.42 -10.48
C ARG A 104 22.50 -10.11 -9.25
N LEU A 105 23.41 -11.08 -9.46
CA LEU A 105 24.11 -11.73 -8.35
C LEU A 105 25.00 -10.71 -7.59
N GLU A 106 25.72 -9.86 -8.29
CA GLU A 106 26.53 -8.79 -7.71
C GLU A 106 25.69 -7.74 -6.97
N ALA A 107 24.45 -7.50 -7.42
CA ALA A 107 23.51 -6.59 -6.79
C ALA A 107 22.84 -7.16 -5.54
N GLY A 108 23.08 -8.44 -5.20
CA GLY A 108 22.64 -9.08 -3.96
C GLY A 108 21.58 -10.18 -4.12
N ALA A 109 21.29 -10.65 -5.33
CA ALA A 109 20.49 -11.86 -5.52
C ALA A 109 21.32 -13.12 -5.24
N ASP A 110 20.74 -14.12 -4.59
CA ASP A 110 21.35 -15.45 -4.42
C ASP A 110 21.07 -16.35 -5.63
N LYS A 111 19.94 -16.15 -6.29
CA LYS A 111 19.52 -16.91 -7.47
C LYS A 111 18.90 -15.98 -8.52
N VAL A 112 18.94 -16.42 -9.77
CA VAL A 112 18.36 -15.67 -10.91
C VAL A 112 17.35 -16.54 -11.65
N VAL A 113 16.16 -15.96 -11.91
CA VAL A 113 15.09 -16.60 -12.69
C VAL A 113 15.27 -16.32 -14.19
N ILE A 114 15.25 -17.36 -15.00
CA ILE A 114 15.31 -17.30 -16.46
C ILE A 114 14.03 -17.92 -17.03
N ASN A 115 13.38 -17.25 -18.00
CA ASN A 115 12.19 -17.74 -18.68
C ASN A 115 12.34 -17.62 -20.22
N THR A 116 11.88 -16.53 -20.82
CA THR A 116 11.80 -16.33 -22.27
C THR A 116 13.13 -16.56 -23.00
N ALA A 117 14.25 -16.15 -22.41
CA ALA A 117 15.57 -16.34 -22.98
C ALA A 117 15.93 -17.84 -23.13
N ALA A 118 15.62 -18.64 -22.09
CA ALA A 118 15.84 -20.08 -22.10
C ALA A 118 14.97 -20.81 -23.15
N ILE A 119 13.74 -20.33 -23.37
CA ILE A 119 12.85 -20.89 -24.41
C ILE A 119 13.37 -20.51 -25.82
N GLY A 120 13.94 -19.32 -25.98
CA GLY A 120 14.51 -18.86 -27.26
C GLY A 120 15.81 -19.54 -27.62
N ASP A 121 16.67 -19.76 -26.62
CA ASP A 121 17.94 -20.46 -26.73
C ASP A 121 18.18 -21.33 -25.51
N PRO A 122 17.85 -22.64 -25.55
CA PRO A 122 18.06 -23.54 -24.44
C PRO A 122 19.51 -23.68 -23.99
N THR A 123 20.49 -23.43 -24.86
CA THR A 123 21.93 -23.51 -24.50
C THR A 123 22.31 -22.44 -23.49
N PHE A 124 21.57 -21.33 -23.41
CA PHE A 124 21.75 -20.30 -22.42
C PHE A 124 21.66 -20.81 -20.98
N VAL A 125 20.76 -21.76 -20.70
CA VAL A 125 20.67 -22.40 -19.37
C VAL A 125 21.96 -23.17 -19.04
N GLN A 126 22.53 -23.89 -20.02
CA GLN A 126 23.76 -24.65 -19.83
C GLN A 126 24.97 -23.74 -19.58
N GLU A 127 25.10 -22.68 -20.34
CA GLU A 127 26.15 -21.67 -20.17
C GLU A 127 26.07 -20.99 -18.83
N ALA A 128 24.86 -20.54 -18.44
CA ALA A 128 24.59 -19.91 -17.16
C ALA A 128 24.93 -20.86 -15.99
N SER A 129 24.49 -22.10 -16.06
CA SER A 129 24.77 -23.13 -15.04
C SER A 129 26.27 -23.41 -14.90
N ARG A 130 27.01 -23.53 -16.03
CA ARG A 130 28.45 -23.75 -16.02
C ARG A 130 29.23 -22.56 -15.41
N ARG A 131 28.78 -21.34 -15.68
CA ARG A 131 29.48 -20.11 -15.20
C ARG A 131 29.17 -19.78 -13.75
N PHE A 132 27.92 -19.92 -13.31
CA PHE A 132 27.46 -19.44 -12.00
C PHE A 132 27.11 -20.57 -11.01
N GLY A 133 27.03 -21.80 -11.48
CA GLY A 133 26.58 -22.96 -10.72
C GLY A 133 25.07 -23.20 -10.85
N ALA A 134 24.69 -24.47 -10.88
CA ALA A 134 23.28 -24.89 -11.00
C ALA A 134 22.40 -24.24 -9.92
N GLN A 135 22.90 -24.14 -8.69
CA GLN A 135 22.16 -23.59 -7.54
C GLN A 135 21.74 -22.12 -7.71
N CYS A 136 22.38 -21.37 -8.61
CA CYS A 136 22.04 -19.96 -8.88
C CYS A 136 20.98 -19.82 -10.00
N ILE A 137 20.65 -20.89 -10.72
CA ILE A 137 19.81 -20.83 -11.93
C ILE A 137 18.44 -21.46 -11.65
N VAL A 138 17.40 -20.63 -11.71
CA VAL A 138 16.00 -21.07 -11.60
C VAL A 138 15.33 -20.93 -12.96
N ALA A 139 14.83 -22.02 -13.53
CA ALA A 139 14.07 -22.00 -14.77
C ALA A 139 12.58 -21.75 -14.49
N SER A 140 12.04 -20.61 -14.95
CA SER A 140 10.61 -20.33 -14.85
C SER A 140 9.85 -20.98 -15.99
N ILE A 141 8.73 -21.63 -15.65
CA ILE A 141 7.79 -22.25 -16.58
C ILE A 141 6.41 -21.65 -16.33
N ASP A 142 5.99 -20.73 -17.20
CA ASP A 142 4.64 -20.19 -17.18
C ASP A 142 3.76 -21.08 -18.08
N ALA A 143 2.75 -21.73 -17.51
CA ALA A 143 1.92 -22.70 -18.20
C ALA A 143 0.45 -22.26 -18.26
N VAL A 144 -0.20 -22.57 -19.37
CA VAL A 144 -1.64 -22.38 -19.59
C VAL A 144 -2.30 -23.71 -19.93
N ARG A 145 -3.52 -23.93 -19.50
CA ARG A 145 -4.34 -25.07 -19.91
C ARG A 145 -5.13 -24.69 -21.17
N ARG A 146 -4.90 -25.43 -22.25
CA ARG A 146 -5.58 -25.22 -23.53
C ARG A 146 -7.00 -25.79 -23.51
N PRO A 147 -7.88 -25.36 -24.45
CA PRO A 147 -9.23 -25.90 -24.54
C PRO A 147 -9.32 -27.40 -24.75
N ASP A 148 -8.28 -28.02 -25.36
CA ASP A 148 -8.16 -29.49 -25.53
C ASP A 148 -7.71 -30.23 -24.27
N GLY A 149 -7.55 -29.49 -23.14
CA GLY A 149 -7.13 -30.03 -21.84
C GLY A 149 -5.61 -30.22 -21.68
N LYS A 150 -4.82 -29.99 -22.71
CA LYS A 150 -3.35 -30.06 -22.63
C LYS A 150 -2.76 -28.81 -22.05
N TYR A 151 -1.57 -28.95 -21.45
CA TYR A 151 -0.81 -27.78 -20.97
C TYR A 151 0.22 -27.36 -22.01
N GLU A 152 0.45 -26.05 -22.07
CA GLU A 152 1.45 -25.46 -22.95
C GLU A 152 2.26 -24.39 -22.18
N VAL A 153 3.58 -24.40 -22.40
CA VAL A 153 4.50 -23.37 -21.90
C VAL A 153 4.30 -22.10 -22.70
N MET A 154 4.22 -20.98 -22.00
CA MET A 154 4.10 -19.65 -22.57
C MET A 154 5.37 -18.83 -22.37
N ALA A 155 5.63 -17.92 -23.27
CA ALA A 155 6.73 -16.95 -23.19
C ALA A 155 6.20 -15.52 -23.29
N ASN A 156 7.07 -14.54 -23.07
CA ASN A 156 6.75 -13.11 -23.15
C ASN A 156 5.51 -12.76 -22.30
N ASP A 157 5.60 -12.94 -21.00
CA ASP A 157 4.51 -12.62 -20.04
C ASP A 157 3.18 -13.30 -20.40
N GLY A 158 3.24 -14.56 -20.83
CA GLY A 158 2.06 -15.34 -21.21
C GLY A 158 1.46 -15.00 -22.59
N GLN A 159 2.10 -14.16 -23.39
CA GLN A 159 1.54 -13.68 -24.66
C GLN A 159 1.92 -14.56 -25.86
N ARG A 160 3.01 -15.35 -25.78
CA ARG A 160 3.50 -16.16 -26.89
C ARG A 160 3.43 -17.64 -26.55
N ALA A 161 2.61 -18.36 -27.29
CA ALA A 161 2.57 -19.84 -27.26
C ALA A 161 3.88 -20.43 -27.83
N THR A 162 4.37 -21.51 -27.22
CA THR A 162 5.67 -22.10 -27.60
C THR A 162 5.55 -23.50 -28.22
N GLY A 163 4.42 -24.16 -28.07
CA GLY A 163 4.23 -25.57 -28.46
C GLY A 163 4.89 -26.56 -27.50
N LEU A 164 5.58 -26.11 -26.43
CA LEU A 164 6.28 -26.97 -25.50
C LEU A 164 5.31 -27.50 -24.41
N GLU A 165 5.44 -28.77 -24.07
CA GLU A 165 4.73 -29.39 -22.93
C GLU A 165 5.53 -29.12 -21.64
N PRO A 166 4.90 -28.67 -20.54
CA PRO A 166 5.61 -28.22 -19.32
C PRO A 166 6.53 -29.27 -18.70
N ALA A 167 6.11 -30.55 -18.58
CA ALA A 167 6.95 -31.60 -18.01
C ALA A 167 8.12 -31.97 -18.93
N GLY A 168 7.90 -31.92 -20.25
CA GLY A 168 8.96 -32.08 -21.24
C GLY A 168 10.00 -31.02 -21.18
N TRP A 169 9.56 -29.76 -21.06
CA TRP A 169 10.45 -28.61 -20.93
C TRP A 169 11.20 -28.62 -19.57
N ALA A 170 10.55 -29.04 -18.49
CA ALA A 170 11.18 -29.18 -17.19
C ALA A 170 12.35 -30.18 -17.23
N ARG A 171 12.17 -31.36 -17.90
CA ARG A 171 13.26 -32.31 -18.10
C ARG A 171 14.42 -31.72 -18.90
N GLU A 172 14.12 -30.94 -19.91
CA GLU A 172 15.16 -30.33 -20.74
C GLU A 172 15.97 -29.30 -19.97
N VAL A 173 15.33 -28.39 -19.18
CA VAL A 173 16.08 -27.42 -18.37
C VAL A 173 16.88 -28.09 -17.27
N GLU A 174 16.40 -29.18 -16.65
CA GLU A 174 17.17 -30.00 -15.72
C GLU A 174 18.41 -30.59 -16.40
N ARG A 175 18.26 -31.18 -17.57
CA ARG A 175 19.37 -31.75 -18.37
C ARG A 175 20.42 -30.66 -18.72
N LEU A 176 20.00 -29.45 -18.94
CA LEU A 176 20.85 -28.30 -19.23
C LEU A 176 21.49 -27.68 -17.96
N GLY A 177 21.12 -28.15 -16.77
CA GLY A 177 21.76 -27.83 -15.52
C GLY A 177 21.06 -26.74 -14.70
N ALA A 178 19.78 -26.48 -14.93
CA ALA A 178 19.00 -25.66 -14.01
C ALA A 178 18.96 -26.30 -12.61
N GLY A 179 19.03 -25.49 -11.56
CA GLY A 179 19.02 -25.99 -10.18
C GLY A 179 17.61 -26.11 -9.59
N GLU A 180 16.64 -25.35 -10.08
CA GLU A 180 15.24 -25.37 -9.65
C GLU A 180 14.31 -25.02 -10.80
N VAL A 181 13.06 -25.47 -10.73
CA VAL A 181 11.95 -25.06 -11.60
C VAL A 181 10.97 -24.21 -10.82
N PHE A 182 10.70 -22.99 -11.29
CA PHE A 182 9.61 -22.14 -10.80
C PHE A 182 8.42 -22.28 -11.75
N LEU A 183 7.41 -23.06 -11.33
CA LEU A 183 6.24 -23.40 -12.13
C LEU A 183 5.06 -22.49 -11.77
N ASN A 184 4.58 -21.72 -12.74
CA ASN A 184 3.49 -20.79 -12.56
C ASN A 184 2.30 -21.15 -13.46
N SER A 185 1.11 -21.30 -12.89
CA SER A 185 -0.14 -21.52 -13.64
C SER A 185 -0.80 -20.18 -13.95
N ILE A 186 -0.77 -19.75 -15.23
CA ILE A 186 -1.38 -18.48 -15.66
C ILE A 186 -2.88 -18.47 -15.41
N ASP A 187 -3.58 -19.58 -15.68
CA ASP A 187 -5.03 -19.69 -15.47
C ASP A 187 -5.46 -19.58 -14.01
N ARG A 188 -4.51 -19.80 -13.10
CA ARG A 188 -4.73 -19.74 -11.66
C ARG A 188 -4.22 -18.44 -11.03
N ASP A 189 -3.39 -17.66 -11.74
CA ASP A 189 -2.81 -16.44 -11.20
C ASP A 189 -3.91 -15.47 -10.71
N GLY A 190 -3.86 -15.14 -9.41
CA GLY A 190 -4.83 -14.23 -8.75
C GLY A 190 -6.29 -14.71 -8.71
N SER A 191 -6.56 -15.97 -9.08
CA SER A 191 -7.92 -16.54 -9.13
C SER A 191 -8.50 -16.97 -7.78
N ALA A 192 -7.66 -17.14 -6.75
CA ALA A 192 -8.02 -17.69 -5.44
C ALA A 192 -8.68 -19.09 -5.47
N MET A 193 -8.40 -19.90 -6.50
CA MET A 193 -8.99 -21.24 -6.71
C MET A 193 -8.07 -22.38 -6.27
N GLY A 194 -6.95 -22.10 -5.61
CA GLY A 194 -5.90 -23.08 -5.28
C GLY A 194 -5.00 -23.43 -6.48
N TYR A 195 -3.93 -24.18 -6.22
CA TYR A 195 -2.99 -24.60 -7.26
C TYR A 195 -3.65 -25.50 -8.32
N ASP A 196 -3.11 -25.49 -9.54
CA ASP A 196 -3.36 -26.54 -10.52
C ASP A 196 -2.54 -27.79 -10.16
N LEU A 197 -3.12 -28.62 -9.29
CA LEU A 197 -2.42 -29.79 -8.72
C LEU A 197 -2.03 -30.81 -9.77
N GLU A 198 -2.79 -30.94 -10.88
CA GLU A 198 -2.46 -31.83 -12.00
C GLU A 198 -1.19 -31.35 -12.70
N LEU A 199 -1.12 -30.06 -13.04
CA LEU A 199 0.05 -29.44 -13.64
C LEU A 199 1.28 -29.58 -12.73
N VAL A 200 1.15 -29.22 -11.46
CA VAL A 200 2.24 -29.29 -10.48
C VAL A 200 2.77 -30.68 -10.36
N ARG A 201 1.91 -31.68 -10.22
CA ARG A 201 2.31 -33.07 -10.08
C ARG A 201 3.01 -33.62 -11.33
N ARG A 202 2.48 -33.29 -12.53
CA ARG A 202 3.10 -33.73 -13.81
C ARG A 202 4.54 -33.22 -13.93
N VAL A 203 4.80 -31.99 -13.55
CA VAL A 203 6.14 -31.39 -13.59
C VAL A 203 7.02 -31.96 -12.47
N ALA A 204 6.52 -32.03 -11.23
CA ALA A 204 7.27 -32.56 -10.10
C ALA A 204 7.68 -34.05 -10.25
N ASP A 205 6.82 -34.87 -10.87
CA ASP A 205 7.13 -36.28 -11.13
C ASP A 205 8.10 -36.46 -12.33
N ALA A 206 8.32 -35.41 -13.14
CA ALA A 206 9.15 -35.48 -14.35
C ALA A 206 10.63 -35.13 -14.11
N VAL A 207 10.98 -34.48 -13.00
CA VAL A 207 12.33 -33.98 -12.70
C VAL A 207 12.77 -34.36 -11.28
N HIS A 208 14.10 -34.31 -11.05
CA HIS A 208 14.71 -34.57 -9.74
C HIS A 208 15.09 -33.30 -9.00
N ILE A 209 15.21 -32.16 -9.72
CA ILE A 209 15.45 -30.85 -9.12
C ILE A 209 14.19 -30.30 -8.45
N PRO A 210 14.31 -29.45 -7.44
CA PRO A 210 13.17 -28.85 -6.74
C PRO A 210 12.20 -28.13 -7.68
N VAL A 211 10.90 -28.34 -7.47
CA VAL A 211 9.82 -27.63 -8.16
C VAL A 211 9.13 -26.72 -7.16
N ILE A 212 9.03 -25.43 -7.49
CA ILE A 212 8.32 -24.39 -6.74
C ILE A 212 6.99 -24.16 -7.43
N ALA A 213 5.88 -24.53 -6.80
CA ALA A 213 4.53 -24.34 -7.34
C ALA A 213 4.01 -22.91 -7.03
N CYS A 214 3.47 -22.22 -8.06
CA CYS A 214 2.90 -20.88 -7.94
C CYS A 214 1.60 -20.74 -8.75
N GLY A 215 0.74 -19.79 -8.34
CA GLY A 215 -0.52 -19.45 -8.99
C GLY A 215 -1.74 -20.08 -8.34
N GLY A 216 -2.72 -19.25 -7.89
CA GLY A 216 -4.04 -19.70 -7.46
C GLY A 216 -4.35 -19.66 -5.97
N VAL A 217 -3.38 -19.48 -5.10
CA VAL A 217 -3.61 -19.46 -3.64
C VAL A 217 -4.52 -18.28 -3.25
N GLY A 218 -5.63 -18.59 -2.59
CA GLY A 218 -6.57 -17.62 -2.03
C GLY A 218 -6.78 -17.74 -0.52
N ARG A 219 -6.48 -18.92 0.04
CA ARG A 219 -6.59 -19.21 1.48
C ARG A 219 -5.34 -19.94 1.96
N TYR A 220 -5.01 -19.82 3.24
CA TYR A 220 -3.84 -20.50 3.81
C TYR A 220 -3.90 -22.04 3.68
N ALA A 221 -5.10 -22.63 3.67
CA ALA A 221 -5.29 -24.05 3.44
C ALA A 221 -4.91 -24.51 2.03
N ASP A 222 -4.82 -23.62 1.06
CA ASP A 222 -4.52 -23.96 -0.33
C ASP A 222 -3.03 -24.32 -0.55
N PHE A 223 -2.14 -23.97 0.40
CA PHE A 223 -0.71 -24.28 0.29
C PHE A 223 -0.38 -25.77 0.46
N ALA A 224 -0.94 -26.40 1.48
CA ALA A 224 -0.61 -27.79 1.82
C ALA A 224 -0.87 -28.80 0.66
N PRO A 225 -1.97 -28.70 -0.11
CA PRO A 225 -2.19 -29.57 -1.29
C PRO A 225 -1.07 -29.50 -2.33
N GLY A 226 -0.43 -28.34 -2.53
CA GLY A 226 0.69 -28.19 -3.46
C GLY A 226 1.87 -29.11 -3.13
N VAL A 227 2.15 -29.32 -1.81
CA VAL A 227 3.17 -30.24 -1.34
C VAL A 227 2.63 -31.67 -1.29
N LEU A 228 1.50 -31.91 -0.62
CA LEU A 228 1.01 -33.24 -0.30
C LEU A 228 0.47 -33.99 -1.53
N GLN A 229 -0.19 -33.29 -2.43
CA GLN A 229 -0.82 -33.86 -3.63
C GLN A 229 -0.02 -33.51 -4.90
N GLY A 230 0.42 -32.26 -5.03
CA GLY A 230 1.23 -31.79 -6.15
C GLY A 230 2.68 -32.26 -6.11
N ARG A 231 3.20 -32.74 -4.95
CA ARG A 231 4.60 -33.14 -4.73
C ARG A 231 5.65 -32.07 -4.97
N ALA A 232 5.23 -30.79 -4.90
CA ALA A 232 6.17 -29.69 -5.00
C ALA A 232 7.15 -29.68 -3.82
N SER A 233 8.40 -29.27 -4.08
CA SER A 233 9.44 -29.09 -3.06
C SER A 233 9.30 -27.76 -2.33
N ALA A 234 8.59 -26.81 -2.95
CA ALA A 234 8.22 -25.54 -2.35
C ALA A 234 6.87 -25.04 -2.92
N VAL A 235 6.18 -24.26 -2.13
CA VAL A 235 4.90 -23.63 -2.49
C VAL A 235 5.04 -22.12 -2.37
N ALA A 236 4.58 -21.40 -3.40
CA ALA A 236 4.75 -19.97 -3.52
C ALA A 236 3.41 -19.28 -3.82
N ALA A 237 3.29 -18.05 -3.40
CA ALA A 237 2.16 -17.17 -3.73
C ALA A 237 2.60 -15.71 -3.75
N ALA A 238 1.94 -14.92 -4.59
CA ALA A 238 2.21 -13.47 -4.68
C ALA A 238 1.27 -12.66 -3.78
N ASN A 239 -0.04 -12.75 -4.01
CA ASN A 239 -0.99 -11.76 -3.49
C ASN A 239 -1.30 -11.89 -1.98
N ILE A 240 -1.48 -13.12 -1.48
CA ILE A 240 -2.08 -13.39 -0.16
C ILE A 240 -1.32 -12.79 1.04
N TYR A 241 -0.03 -12.51 0.89
CA TYR A 241 0.79 -12.00 2.00
C TYR A 241 0.62 -10.49 2.27
N HIS A 242 -0.11 -9.78 1.42
CA HIS A 242 -0.24 -8.33 1.48
C HIS A 242 -1.49 -7.84 2.22
N PHE A 243 -2.45 -8.71 2.47
CA PHE A 243 -3.81 -8.30 2.84
C PHE A 243 -4.12 -8.40 4.32
N PHE A 244 -3.34 -9.19 5.09
CA PHE A 244 -3.65 -9.49 6.48
C PHE A 244 -2.41 -9.36 7.37
N GLU A 245 -2.64 -9.00 8.64
CA GLU A 245 -1.58 -9.08 9.64
C GLU A 245 -1.16 -10.53 9.87
N SER A 246 0.13 -10.75 10.12
CA SER A 246 0.70 -12.09 10.37
C SER A 246 0.42 -13.15 9.27
N SER A 247 0.15 -12.73 8.03
CA SER A 247 -0.27 -13.63 6.95
C SER A 247 0.71 -14.75 6.66
N TYR A 248 2.02 -14.50 6.66
CA TYR A 248 3.01 -15.56 6.44
C TYR A 248 3.12 -16.56 7.62
N PRO A 249 3.23 -16.13 8.89
CA PRO A 249 3.15 -17.03 10.03
C PRO A 249 1.90 -17.91 10.03
N LEU A 250 0.73 -17.33 9.77
CA LEU A 250 -0.54 -18.05 9.72
C LEU A 250 -0.59 -19.07 8.56
N ALA A 251 -0.12 -18.68 7.36
CA ALA A 251 -0.04 -19.58 6.21
C ALA A 251 0.88 -20.78 6.50
N LYS A 252 2.02 -20.54 7.14
CA LYS A 252 2.96 -21.57 7.52
C LYS A 252 2.42 -22.51 8.57
N GLN A 253 1.73 -21.96 9.58
CA GLN A 253 1.06 -22.77 10.61
C GLN A 253 -0.02 -23.66 9.98
N ALA A 254 -0.83 -23.14 9.06
CA ALA A 254 -1.84 -23.92 8.35
C ALA A 254 -1.22 -25.10 7.56
N CYS A 255 -0.04 -24.93 6.96
CA CYS A 255 0.68 -26.02 6.32
C CYS A 255 1.14 -27.08 7.33
N ILE A 256 1.69 -26.66 8.47
CA ILE A 256 2.16 -27.57 9.53
C ILE A 256 0.97 -28.35 10.10
N ASP A 257 -0.14 -27.70 10.37
CA ASP A 257 -1.36 -28.33 10.89
C ASP A 257 -1.96 -29.36 9.91
N ALA A 258 -1.77 -29.12 8.61
CA ALA A 258 -2.13 -30.07 7.55
C ALA A 258 -1.13 -31.22 7.37
N GLY A 259 -0.05 -31.30 8.18
CA GLY A 259 0.94 -32.38 8.16
C GLY A 259 2.13 -32.13 7.22
N VAL A 260 2.32 -30.93 6.67
CA VAL A 260 3.52 -30.61 5.88
C VAL A 260 4.70 -30.35 6.81
N PRO A 261 5.85 -31.05 6.67
CA PRO A 261 7.00 -30.93 7.59
C PRO A 261 7.84 -29.67 7.31
N MET A 262 7.22 -28.50 7.46
CA MET A 262 7.90 -27.21 7.27
C MET A 262 8.76 -26.81 8.47
N ARG A 263 9.68 -25.88 8.27
CA ARG A 263 10.40 -25.19 9.35
C ARG A 263 9.38 -24.34 10.14
N PRO A 264 9.24 -24.51 11.47
CA PRO A 264 8.31 -23.69 12.23
C PRO A 264 8.74 -22.21 12.20
N VAL A 265 7.78 -21.32 12.23
CA VAL A 265 8.03 -19.88 12.44
C VAL A 265 8.37 -19.69 13.92
N LYS A 266 9.54 -19.13 14.21
CA LYS A 266 9.94 -18.79 15.56
C LYS A 266 9.55 -17.34 15.85
N LEU A 267 8.36 -17.14 16.40
CA LEU A 267 7.97 -15.92 17.08
C LEU A 267 8.28 -16.08 18.58
N ASP A 268 9.56 -16.22 18.93
CA ASP A 268 9.94 -16.38 20.34
C ASP A 268 9.91 -15.04 21.11
N SER A 269 10.03 -15.10 22.45
CA SER A 269 9.97 -13.90 23.30
C SER A 269 11.13 -12.89 23.05
N ARG A 270 12.16 -13.31 22.33
CA ARG A 270 13.30 -12.49 21.95
C ARG A 270 13.17 -11.94 20.53
N TRP A 271 12.15 -12.40 19.78
CA TRP A 271 11.94 -11.91 18.44
C TRP A 271 11.34 -10.50 18.49
N GLN A 272 12.16 -9.54 18.14
CA GLN A 272 11.75 -8.15 18.00
C GLN A 272 11.66 -7.83 16.51
N ARG A 273 10.58 -7.18 16.12
CA ARG A 273 10.46 -6.61 14.79
C ARG A 273 11.64 -5.65 14.57
N ARG A 274 12.33 -5.84 13.45
CA ARG A 274 13.33 -4.88 13.01
C ARG A 274 12.60 -3.63 12.55
N GLU A 275 12.76 -2.59 13.30
CA GLU A 275 12.32 -1.26 12.89
C GLU A 275 13.29 -0.73 11.82
N PRO A 276 12.85 0.17 10.91
CA PRO A 276 13.78 0.86 10.02
C PRO A 276 14.90 1.52 10.83
N GLU A 277 16.13 1.36 10.36
CA GLU A 277 17.30 2.00 10.97
C GLU A 277 17.53 3.35 10.28
N TYR A 278 17.80 4.38 11.07
CA TYR A 278 18.07 5.73 10.59
C TYR A 278 19.38 6.22 11.19
N ASP A 279 20.26 6.78 10.35
CA ASP A 279 21.45 7.46 10.81
C ASP A 279 21.08 8.87 11.31
N GLU A 280 21.09 9.07 12.63
CA GLU A 280 20.73 10.34 13.26
C GLU A 280 21.56 11.51 12.72
N SER A 281 22.85 11.32 12.48
CA SER A 281 23.72 12.38 11.98
C SER A 281 23.38 12.77 10.55
N PHE A 282 23.06 11.79 9.72
CA PHE A 282 22.61 12.00 8.34
C PHE A 282 21.22 12.68 8.31
N GLU A 283 20.29 12.23 9.14
CA GLU A 283 18.93 12.79 9.17
C GLU A 283 18.92 14.22 9.73
N ARG A 284 19.74 14.51 10.74
CA ARG A 284 19.93 15.88 11.24
C ARG A 284 20.49 16.80 10.16
N LYS A 285 21.54 16.34 9.47
CA LYS A 285 22.11 17.08 8.34
C LYS A 285 21.07 17.28 7.23
N ARG A 286 20.23 16.28 6.95
CA ARG A 286 19.20 16.36 5.92
C ARG A 286 18.15 17.43 6.27
N VAL A 287 17.74 17.55 7.53
CA VAL A 287 16.86 18.64 7.99
C VAL A 287 17.52 20.00 7.79
N ASP A 288 18.78 20.14 8.20
CA ASP A 288 19.55 21.39 8.05
C ASP A 288 19.75 21.75 6.57
N ASP A 289 20.11 20.76 5.74
CA ASP A 289 20.26 20.94 4.28
C ASP A 289 18.92 21.36 3.63
N ARG A 290 17.78 20.80 4.05
CA ARG A 290 16.45 21.18 3.55
C ARG A 290 16.14 22.64 3.91
N LEU A 291 16.38 23.03 5.14
CA LEU A 291 16.18 24.42 5.58
C LEU A 291 17.10 25.39 4.83
N LYS A 292 18.33 25.01 4.56
CA LYS A 292 19.26 25.79 3.73
C LYS A 292 18.80 25.84 2.28
N GLN A 293 18.41 24.71 1.69
CA GLN A 293 17.88 24.64 0.33
C GLN A 293 16.63 25.51 0.16
N ALA A 294 15.75 25.54 1.14
CA ALA A 294 14.56 26.37 1.09
C ALA A 294 14.90 27.88 1.00
N ARG A 295 16.01 28.31 1.61
CA ARG A 295 16.50 29.70 1.54
C ARG A 295 17.23 30.04 0.25
N GLU A 296 17.87 29.07 -0.37
CA GLU A 296 18.79 29.24 -1.52
C GLU A 296 18.26 28.58 -2.81
N TYR A 297 17.00 28.10 -2.83
CA TYR A 297 16.48 27.33 -3.94
C TYR A 297 16.38 28.17 -5.22
N ASP A 298 17.15 27.79 -6.25
CA ASP A 298 17.07 28.41 -7.57
C ASP A 298 15.97 27.77 -8.41
N TYR A 299 14.81 28.36 -8.37
CA TYR A 299 13.63 27.94 -9.11
C TYR A 299 13.85 27.99 -10.64
N ALA A 300 14.76 28.83 -11.14
CA ALA A 300 15.05 28.93 -12.57
C ALA A 300 15.85 27.74 -13.08
N ALA A 301 16.62 27.08 -12.21
CA ALA A 301 17.41 25.90 -12.53
C ALA A 301 16.62 24.58 -12.49
N ALA A 302 15.37 24.57 -12.01
CA ALA A 302 14.51 23.41 -11.97
C ALA A 302 14.14 22.97 -13.40
N LYS A 303 14.92 22.06 -13.97
CA LYS A 303 14.70 21.56 -15.33
C LYS A 303 13.49 20.63 -15.37
N PRO A 304 12.56 20.80 -16.33
CA PRO A 304 11.50 19.83 -16.56
C PRO A 304 12.11 18.46 -16.90
N ARG A 305 11.56 17.41 -16.32
CA ARG A 305 11.99 16.03 -16.62
C ARG A 305 11.63 15.66 -18.06
N THR A 306 12.35 14.68 -18.60
CA THR A 306 12.15 14.18 -19.98
C THR A 306 10.73 13.65 -20.18
N ALA A 307 10.28 13.54 -21.45
CA ALA A 307 8.93 13.09 -21.83
C ALA A 307 8.53 11.72 -21.21
N ARG A 308 9.49 10.84 -20.91
CA ARG A 308 9.25 9.56 -20.22
C ARG A 308 8.71 9.70 -18.80
N HIS A 309 8.89 10.85 -18.17
CA HIS A 309 8.57 11.10 -16.77
C HIS A 309 7.36 12.01 -16.57
N ARG A 310 6.61 12.28 -17.63
CA ARG A 310 5.41 13.14 -17.53
C ARG A 310 4.33 12.48 -16.69
N ILE A 311 3.68 13.28 -15.85
CA ILE A 311 2.49 12.87 -15.14
C ILE A 311 1.37 12.59 -16.16
N ARG A 312 0.71 11.44 -16.00
CA ARG A 312 -0.52 11.11 -16.71
C ARG A 312 -1.71 11.50 -15.85
N TRP A 313 -2.76 11.96 -16.50
CA TRP A 313 -4.01 12.30 -15.84
C TRP A 313 -5.11 11.42 -16.40
N CYS A 314 -6.03 10.99 -15.53
CA CYS A 314 -7.11 10.12 -15.93
C CYS A 314 -7.99 10.76 -17.01
N THR A 315 -8.29 10.01 -18.08
CA THR A 315 -9.17 10.46 -19.15
C THR A 315 -10.64 10.52 -18.72
N ARG A 316 -11.03 9.80 -17.67
CA ARG A 316 -12.42 9.76 -17.16
C ARG A 316 -12.64 10.73 -15.99
N CYS A 317 -11.88 10.60 -14.91
CA CYS A 317 -11.91 11.55 -13.80
C CYS A 317 -10.75 12.56 -13.92
N LEU A 318 -10.32 13.18 -12.83
CA LEU A 318 -9.25 14.19 -12.82
C LEU A 318 -8.00 13.75 -12.03
N TYR A 319 -7.86 12.45 -11.72
CA TYR A 319 -6.79 11.97 -10.84
C TYR A 319 -5.47 11.82 -11.59
N PRO A 320 -4.33 12.29 -11.01
CA PRO A 320 -3.00 12.16 -11.63
C PRO A 320 -2.33 10.82 -11.31
N SER A 321 -1.31 10.44 -12.09
CA SER A 321 -0.47 9.27 -11.83
C SER A 321 0.46 9.44 -10.63
N ILE A 322 0.73 10.69 -10.21
CA ILE A 322 1.43 10.99 -8.97
C ILE A 322 0.41 11.34 -7.88
N SER A 323 0.37 10.55 -6.85
CA SER A 323 -0.53 10.78 -5.72
C SER A 323 0.12 10.29 -4.43
N ALA A 324 -0.57 10.46 -3.30
CA ALA A 324 -0.14 9.92 -2.01
C ALA A 324 0.08 8.38 -2.06
N ALA A 325 -0.51 7.71 -3.04
CA ALA A 325 -0.17 6.34 -3.44
C ALA A 325 -0.06 6.31 -4.96
N PRO A 326 1.04 5.80 -5.55
CA PRO A 326 1.21 5.71 -6.99
C PRO A 326 0.02 4.98 -7.64
N MET A 327 -0.44 5.50 -8.79
CA MET A 327 -1.62 5.00 -9.46
C MET A 327 -1.29 4.48 -10.86
N GLU A 328 -1.75 3.27 -11.15
CA GLU A 328 -1.68 2.69 -12.48
C GLU A 328 -2.85 3.14 -13.36
N PHE A 329 -2.62 3.10 -14.66
CA PHE A 329 -3.59 3.44 -15.70
C PHE A 329 -3.62 2.33 -16.73
N ASP A 330 -4.80 2.06 -17.27
CA ASP A 330 -4.93 1.13 -18.39
C ASP A 330 -4.48 1.76 -19.73
N GLU A 331 -4.61 0.99 -20.80
CA GLU A 331 -4.23 1.40 -22.17
C GLU A 331 -5.10 2.57 -22.68
N GLN A 332 -6.29 2.77 -22.13
CA GLN A 332 -7.20 3.87 -22.47
C GLN A 332 -6.93 5.15 -21.66
N GLY A 333 -5.92 5.11 -20.77
CA GLY A 333 -5.61 6.23 -19.87
C GLY A 333 -6.59 6.40 -18.73
N VAL A 334 -7.39 5.37 -18.41
CA VAL A 334 -8.31 5.37 -17.27
C VAL A 334 -7.59 4.86 -16.02
N CYS A 335 -7.70 5.58 -14.91
CA CYS A 335 -7.05 5.20 -13.66
C CYS A 335 -7.71 4.00 -12.98
N MET A 336 -6.92 3.24 -12.21
CA MET A 336 -7.43 2.08 -11.47
C MET A 336 -8.51 2.44 -10.44
N GLY A 337 -8.53 3.66 -9.91
CA GLY A 337 -9.64 4.13 -9.06
C GLY A 337 -10.99 4.18 -9.80
N CYS A 338 -11.00 4.59 -11.08
CA CYS A 338 -12.21 4.52 -11.92
C CYS A 338 -12.60 3.08 -12.23
N ARG A 339 -11.64 2.19 -12.50
CA ARG A 339 -11.91 0.76 -12.74
C ARG A 339 -12.44 0.07 -11.49
N MET A 340 -11.91 0.42 -10.32
CA MET A 340 -12.43 -0.10 -9.04
C MET A 340 -13.86 0.36 -8.75
N ALA A 341 -14.20 1.60 -9.07
CA ALA A 341 -15.58 2.09 -8.95
C ALA A 341 -16.54 1.30 -9.85
N GLU A 342 -16.14 0.94 -11.08
CA GLU A 342 -16.92 0.06 -11.96
C GLU A 342 -17.12 -1.34 -11.33
N VAL A 343 -16.04 -1.93 -10.81
CA VAL A 343 -16.10 -3.24 -10.11
C VAL A 343 -17.07 -3.17 -8.93
N LYS A 344 -16.92 -2.15 -8.08
CA LYS A 344 -17.78 -1.95 -6.89
C LYS A 344 -19.25 -1.81 -7.26
N THR A 345 -19.56 -1.06 -8.31
CA THR A 345 -20.93 -0.88 -8.81
C THR A 345 -21.51 -2.16 -9.43
N ALA A 346 -20.67 -2.99 -10.05
CA ALA A 346 -21.07 -4.24 -10.68
C ALA A 346 -21.30 -5.39 -9.66
N ILE A 347 -20.86 -5.24 -8.41
CA ILE A 347 -21.11 -6.24 -7.37
C ILE A 347 -22.63 -6.37 -7.14
N SER A 348 -23.14 -7.59 -7.30
CA SER A 348 -24.58 -7.85 -7.17
C SER A 348 -25.08 -7.69 -5.72
N GLN A 349 -26.35 -7.44 -5.57
CA GLN A 349 -26.97 -7.37 -4.24
C GLN A 349 -26.87 -8.71 -3.47
N SER A 350 -26.86 -9.84 -4.17
CA SER A 350 -26.64 -11.15 -3.56
C SER A 350 -25.23 -11.28 -3.00
N GLU A 351 -24.24 -10.76 -3.71
CA GLU A 351 -22.86 -10.77 -3.25
C GLU A 351 -22.66 -9.80 -2.05
N TRP A 352 -23.28 -8.61 -2.05
CA TRP A 352 -23.27 -7.73 -0.88
C TRP A 352 -23.94 -8.37 0.34
N ARG A 353 -25.03 -9.13 0.15
CA ARG A 353 -25.61 -9.93 1.25
C ARG A 353 -24.64 -10.99 1.77
N ARG A 354 -23.98 -11.73 0.86
CA ARG A 354 -22.96 -12.72 1.24
C ARG A 354 -21.81 -12.06 2.02
N ARG A 355 -21.32 -10.90 1.60
CA ARG A 355 -20.28 -10.14 2.29
C ARG A 355 -20.73 -9.68 3.68
N LYS A 356 -21.99 -9.24 3.82
CA LYS A 356 -22.56 -8.89 5.13
C LYS A 356 -22.67 -10.09 6.06
N GLU A 357 -22.96 -11.30 5.55
CA GLU A 357 -22.91 -12.53 6.36
C GLU A 357 -21.46 -12.89 6.77
N LEU A 358 -20.50 -12.75 5.88
CA LEU A 358 -19.07 -12.92 6.26
C LEU A 358 -18.66 -11.96 7.38
N LEU A 359 -19.12 -10.70 7.33
CA LEU A 359 -18.90 -9.75 8.42
C LEU A 359 -19.55 -10.28 9.72
N ARG A 360 -20.79 -10.76 9.66
CA ARG A 360 -21.49 -11.33 10.81
C ARG A 360 -20.67 -12.47 11.44
N ASP A 361 -20.17 -13.39 10.62
CA ASP A 361 -19.36 -14.52 11.09
C ASP A 361 -18.08 -14.05 11.80
N ILE A 362 -17.40 -13.03 11.24
CA ILE A 362 -16.23 -12.42 11.87
C ILE A 362 -16.63 -11.80 13.22
N LEU A 363 -17.66 -11.00 13.26
CA LEU A 363 -18.11 -10.32 14.48
C LEU A 363 -18.52 -11.32 15.56
N GLU A 364 -19.24 -12.38 15.19
CA GLU A 364 -19.63 -13.46 16.15
C GLU A 364 -18.43 -14.27 16.65
N LYS A 365 -17.42 -14.51 15.82
CA LYS A 365 -16.16 -15.17 16.24
C LYS A 365 -15.50 -14.39 17.38
N TYR A 366 -15.49 -13.07 17.31
CA TYR A 366 -14.79 -12.20 18.26
C TYR A 366 -15.68 -11.66 19.39
N ARG A 367 -16.98 -11.92 19.36
CA ARG A 367 -17.92 -11.51 20.42
C ARG A 367 -17.49 -12.07 21.78
N CYS A 368 -17.39 -11.19 22.78
CA CYS A 368 -17.11 -11.55 24.16
C CYS A 368 -18.40 -12.04 24.83
N ARG A 369 -18.48 -13.33 25.14
CA ARG A 369 -19.70 -13.94 25.69
C ARG A 369 -19.72 -13.95 27.23
N ASP A 370 -18.55 -13.83 27.86
CA ASP A 370 -18.40 -13.87 29.32
C ASP A 370 -18.35 -12.46 29.96
N GLY A 371 -18.42 -11.41 29.13
CA GLY A 371 -18.37 -10.02 29.60
C GLY A 371 -17.01 -9.56 30.12
N SER A 372 -15.95 -10.34 29.92
CA SER A 372 -14.60 -10.00 30.41
C SER A 372 -13.92 -8.84 29.69
N ARG A 373 -14.41 -8.49 28.51
CA ARG A 373 -13.87 -7.41 27.66
C ARG A 373 -14.93 -6.84 26.70
N HIS A 374 -14.62 -5.75 26.04
CA HIS A 374 -15.41 -5.28 24.87
C HIS A 374 -15.26 -6.25 23.69
N ASP A 375 -16.24 -6.25 22.77
CA ASP A 375 -16.24 -7.13 21.61
C ASP A 375 -15.19 -6.69 20.57
N CYS A 376 -15.08 -5.38 20.35
CA CYS A 376 -14.14 -4.79 19.42
C CYS A 376 -13.75 -3.36 19.83
N VAL A 377 -12.68 -2.85 19.22
CA VAL A 377 -12.31 -1.44 19.24
C VAL A 377 -12.84 -0.80 17.95
N ILE A 378 -13.43 0.38 18.03
CA ILE A 378 -13.70 1.24 16.87
C ILE A 378 -12.77 2.44 16.95
N ALA A 379 -11.93 2.63 15.91
CA ALA A 379 -11.12 3.83 15.76
C ALA A 379 -12.01 4.98 15.29
N VAL A 380 -12.17 6.01 16.14
CA VAL A 380 -13.10 7.11 15.89
C VAL A 380 -12.41 8.46 15.92
N SER A 381 -12.74 9.32 14.95
CA SER A 381 -12.33 10.73 14.88
C SER A 381 -13.46 11.68 15.25
N GLY A 382 -14.66 11.19 15.51
CA GLY A 382 -15.86 12.03 15.68
C GLY A 382 -16.50 12.47 14.35
N GLY A 383 -15.86 12.24 13.21
CA GLY A 383 -16.40 12.52 11.88
C GLY A 383 -17.55 11.55 11.51
N LYS A 384 -18.28 11.88 10.43
CA LYS A 384 -19.48 11.15 9.98
C LYS A 384 -19.28 9.64 9.80
N ASP A 385 -18.10 9.24 9.30
CA ASP A 385 -17.79 7.82 9.08
C ASP A 385 -17.64 7.06 10.41
N SER A 386 -17.05 7.71 11.44
CA SER A 386 -16.97 7.15 12.79
C SER A 386 -18.35 6.92 13.42
N TRP A 387 -19.27 7.86 13.20
CA TRP A 387 -20.66 7.73 13.67
C TRP A 387 -21.38 6.58 12.95
N PHE A 388 -21.21 6.47 11.64
CA PHE A 388 -21.81 5.40 10.87
C PHE A 388 -21.23 4.02 11.27
N GLN A 389 -19.91 3.90 11.42
CA GLN A 389 -19.28 2.67 11.91
C GLN A 389 -19.87 2.23 13.27
N THR A 390 -19.98 3.20 14.18
CA THR A 390 -20.53 2.92 15.53
C THR A 390 -21.99 2.51 15.44
N HIS A 391 -22.79 3.16 14.57
CA HIS A 391 -24.17 2.76 14.31
C HIS A 391 -24.26 1.31 13.83
N VAL A 392 -23.47 0.93 12.83
CA VAL A 392 -23.45 -0.43 12.29
C VAL A 392 -23.11 -1.46 13.36
N ILE A 393 -21.98 -1.27 14.04
CA ILE A 393 -21.48 -2.25 15.02
C ILE A 393 -22.41 -2.36 16.24
N LYS A 394 -22.85 -1.21 16.79
CA LYS A 394 -23.69 -1.20 18.01
C LYS A 394 -25.13 -1.57 17.75
N HIS A 395 -25.75 -0.99 16.70
CA HIS A 395 -27.21 -1.11 16.51
C HIS A 395 -27.61 -2.14 15.48
N GLU A 396 -26.83 -2.37 14.40
CA GLU A 396 -27.18 -3.40 13.42
C GLU A 396 -26.69 -4.80 13.84
N PHE A 397 -25.49 -4.88 14.43
CA PHE A 397 -24.91 -6.15 14.85
C PHE A 397 -24.97 -6.41 16.37
N GLY A 398 -25.37 -5.43 17.18
CA GLY A 398 -25.59 -5.58 18.61
C GLY A 398 -24.33 -5.94 19.42
N LEU A 399 -23.16 -5.41 19.01
CA LEU A 399 -21.91 -5.58 19.75
C LEU A 399 -21.71 -4.48 20.79
N ASN A 400 -20.81 -4.74 21.75
CA ASN A 400 -20.35 -3.78 22.74
C ASN A 400 -18.95 -3.26 22.37
N PRO A 401 -18.83 -2.20 21.54
CA PRO A 401 -17.54 -1.66 21.14
C PRO A 401 -16.94 -0.73 22.19
N LEU A 402 -15.59 -0.66 22.23
CA LEU A 402 -14.82 0.38 22.86
C LEU A 402 -14.43 1.42 21.81
N LEU A 403 -14.86 2.66 21.96
CA LEU A 403 -14.44 3.75 21.08
C LEU A 403 -13.04 4.23 21.49
N VAL A 404 -12.18 4.49 20.50
CA VAL A 404 -10.82 4.98 20.76
C VAL A 404 -10.48 6.12 19.81
N THR A 405 -10.13 7.27 20.39
CA THR A 405 -9.69 8.47 19.65
C THR A 405 -8.23 8.78 19.97
N TYR A 406 -7.44 9.04 18.92
CA TYR A 406 -6.17 9.75 19.03
C TYR A 406 -6.44 11.25 18.90
N ASP A 407 -6.20 12.02 19.96
CA ASP A 407 -6.42 13.47 20.02
C ASP A 407 -5.08 14.20 19.99
N GLY A 408 -4.55 14.39 18.78
CA GLY A 408 -3.28 15.08 18.56
C GLY A 408 -3.41 16.38 17.75
N ASN A 409 -4.61 16.71 17.26
CA ASN A 409 -4.86 17.89 16.43
C ASN A 409 -5.79 18.88 17.15
N ASN A 410 -5.93 20.09 16.59
CA ASN A 410 -6.81 21.11 17.12
C ASN A 410 -8.21 20.95 16.54
N TRP A 411 -9.17 20.65 17.40
CA TRP A 411 -10.55 20.43 17.00
C TRP A 411 -11.26 21.73 16.63
N THR A 412 -12.06 21.66 15.57
CA THR A 412 -13.10 22.67 15.33
C THR A 412 -14.20 22.54 16.38
N PRO A 413 -14.98 23.60 16.66
CA PRO A 413 -16.09 23.50 17.61
C PRO A 413 -17.11 22.40 17.28
N PRO A 414 -17.61 22.25 16.03
CA PRO A 414 -18.49 21.12 15.70
C PRO A 414 -17.80 19.77 15.80
N GLY A 415 -16.52 19.64 15.37
CA GLY A 415 -15.76 18.41 15.48
C GLY A 415 -15.62 17.94 16.93
N TRP A 416 -15.30 18.86 17.85
CA TRP A 416 -15.23 18.56 19.27
C TRP A 416 -16.58 18.08 19.84
N ARG A 417 -17.68 18.77 19.50
CA ARG A 417 -19.02 18.36 19.95
C ARG A 417 -19.40 17.00 19.39
N ASN A 418 -19.19 16.76 18.11
CA ASN A 418 -19.47 15.47 17.49
C ASN A 418 -18.67 14.35 18.14
N MET A 419 -17.36 14.54 18.39
CA MET A 419 -16.51 13.55 19.02
C MET A 419 -16.96 13.22 20.46
N THR A 420 -17.20 14.25 21.27
CA THR A 420 -17.55 14.06 22.69
C THR A 420 -18.94 13.46 22.90
N ARG A 421 -19.89 13.77 22.00
CA ARG A 421 -21.27 13.25 22.07
C ARG A 421 -21.40 11.78 21.68
N MET A 422 -20.43 11.19 20.98
CA MET A 422 -20.52 9.80 20.53
C MET A 422 -20.81 8.83 21.69
N ARG A 423 -20.10 8.99 22.81
CA ARG A 423 -20.29 8.11 23.98
C ARG A 423 -21.72 8.16 24.54
N GLU A 424 -22.36 9.34 24.52
CA GLU A 424 -23.73 9.55 25.04
C GLU A 424 -24.76 9.02 24.04
N VAL A 425 -24.60 9.36 22.77
CA VAL A 425 -25.55 8.98 21.71
C VAL A 425 -25.60 7.48 21.48
N PHE A 426 -24.42 6.80 21.52
CA PHE A 426 -24.32 5.37 21.28
C PHE A 426 -24.25 4.53 22.56
N GLY A 427 -24.13 5.14 23.75
CA GLY A 427 -23.97 4.41 25.01
C GLY A 427 -22.74 3.51 25.00
N CYS A 428 -21.59 4.02 24.56
CA CYS A 428 -20.33 3.30 24.45
C CYS A 428 -19.27 3.92 25.34
N ASP A 429 -18.38 3.10 25.90
CA ASP A 429 -17.16 3.58 26.54
C ASP A 429 -16.23 4.20 25.51
N HIS A 430 -15.48 5.25 25.89
CA HIS A 430 -14.63 6.02 24.99
C HIS A 430 -13.30 6.38 25.65
N ILE A 431 -12.21 5.91 25.08
CA ILE A 431 -10.84 6.28 25.44
C ILE A 431 -10.34 7.35 24.47
N VAL A 432 -9.95 8.52 25.01
CA VAL A 432 -9.32 9.62 24.25
C VAL A 432 -7.86 9.74 24.70
N TYR A 433 -6.95 9.46 23.77
CA TYR A 433 -5.51 9.51 24.03
C TYR A 433 -4.92 10.82 23.56
N ARG A 434 -4.34 11.59 24.48
CA ARG A 434 -3.75 12.92 24.23
C ARG A 434 -2.25 12.91 24.44
N PRO A 435 -1.43 13.03 23.36
CA PRO A 435 0.01 13.20 23.50
C PRO A 435 0.39 14.57 24.09
N SER A 436 1.66 14.70 24.51
CA SER A 436 2.21 15.98 24.95
C SER A 436 2.16 17.05 23.85
N VAL A 437 1.66 18.24 24.17
CA VAL A 437 1.56 19.37 23.23
C VAL A 437 2.94 19.80 22.72
N GLU A 438 3.95 19.79 23.59
CA GLU A 438 5.32 20.15 23.18
C GLU A 438 5.92 19.14 22.19
N VAL A 439 5.65 17.85 22.38
CA VAL A 439 6.05 16.82 21.43
C VAL A 439 5.30 17.00 20.10
N LEU A 440 4.01 17.29 20.15
CA LEU A 440 3.20 17.54 18.95
C LEU A 440 3.70 18.73 18.13
N LYS A 441 4.07 19.86 18.78
CA LYS A 441 4.65 21.02 18.10
C LYS A 441 5.92 20.67 17.35
N LYS A 442 6.84 19.94 18.00
CA LYS A 442 8.09 19.48 17.39
C LYS A 442 7.81 18.55 16.22
N LEU A 443 6.93 17.57 16.37
CA LEU A 443 6.59 16.62 15.30
C LEU A 443 5.91 17.30 14.12
N ASN A 444 5.00 18.27 14.34
CA ASN A 444 4.40 19.07 13.28
C ASN A 444 5.48 19.77 12.44
N ARG A 445 6.41 20.47 13.11
CA ARG A 445 7.49 21.20 12.45
C ARG A 445 8.44 20.27 11.70
N LEU A 446 8.96 19.23 12.38
CA LEU A 446 9.90 18.28 11.79
C LEU A 446 9.30 17.51 10.61
N ALA A 447 8.07 17.01 10.75
CA ALA A 447 7.38 16.31 9.67
C ALA A 447 7.16 17.21 8.45
N PHE A 448 6.79 18.48 8.66
CA PHE A 448 6.68 19.44 7.58
C PHE A 448 8.03 19.64 6.84
N VAL A 449 9.12 19.86 7.58
CA VAL A 449 10.45 20.07 6.98
C VAL A 449 10.93 18.82 6.24
N VAL A 450 10.69 17.63 6.80
CA VAL A 450 11.21 16.36 6.26
C VAL A 450 10.41 15.86 5.06
N MET A 451 9.08 15.96 5.11
CA MET A 451 8.18 15.32 4.13
C MET A 451 7.14 16.26 3.51
N GLY A 452 7.22 17.57 3.77
CA GLY A 452 6.26 18.55 3.25
C GLY A 452 4.82 18.27 3.71
N ASP A 453 4.66 17.75 4.93
CA ASP A 453 3.36 17.43 5.52
C ASP A 453 3.47 17.36 7.04
N MET A 454 2.75 18.19 7.76
CA MET A 454 2.81 18.26 9.21
C MET A 454 2.02 17.15 9.92
N ASN A 455 1.14 16.43 9.23
CA ASN A 455 0.18 15.50 9.83
C ASN A 455 0.72 14.08 10.04
N TRP A 456 2.05 13.85 9.97
CA TRP A 456 2.63 12.53 10.22
C TRP A 456 2.16 11.96 11.57
N HIS A 457 2.24 12.76 12.65
CA HIS A 457 1.85 12.32 13.99
C HIS A 457 0.38 11.89 14.06
N ALA A 458 -0.51 12.57 13.32
CA ALA A 458 -1.93 12.24 13.27
C ALA A 458 -2.18 10.95 12.49
N HIS A 459 -1.62 10.83 11.27
CA HIS A 459 -1.76 9.63 10.45
C HIS A 459 -1.25 8.38 11.16
N VAL A 460 -0.07 8.47 11.79
CA VAL A 460 0.50 7.35 12.54
C VAL A 460 -0.23 7.11 13.86
N GLY A 461 -0.65 8.18 14.55
CA GLY A 461 -1.36 8.10 15.82
C GLY A 461 -2.74 7.45 15.71
N ILE A 462 -3.55 7.88 14.72
CA ILE A 462 -4.89 7.30 14.49
C ILE A 462 -4.85 5.83 14.11
N THR A 463 -3.75 5.36 13.50
CA THR A 463 -3.58 3.95 13.09
C THR A 463 -2.82 3.13 14.13
N THR A 464 -2.17 3.74 15.12
CA THR A 464 -1.40 3.06 16.18
C THR A 464 -2.17 2.95 17.48
N VAL A 465 -2.75 4.05 17.97
CA VAL A 465 -3.36 4.11 19.30
C VAL A 465 -4.53 3.13 19.45
N PRO A 466 -5.47 3.00 18.50
CA PRO A 466 -6.54 2.02 18.62
C PRO A 466 -6.03 0.57 18.72
N VAL A 467 -4.99 0.22 17.96
CA VAL A 467 -4.39 -1.13 17.99
C VAL A 467 -3.63 -1.37 19.29
N ARG A 468 -2.95 -0.36 19.84
CA ARG A 468 -2.32 -0.45 21.17
C ARG A 468 -3.34 -0.64 22.28
N VAL A 469 -4.44 0.10 22.25
CA VAL A 469 -5.54 -0.06 23.21
C VAL A 469 -6.15 -1.46 23.07
N ALA A 470 -6.37 -1.92 21.85
CA ALA A 470 -6.86 -3.27 21.59
C ALA A 470 -5.93 -4.34 22.21
N ALA A 471 -4.61 -4.23 22.02
CA ALA A 471 -3.63 -5.14 22.62
C ALA A 471 -3.65 -5.07 24.15
N GLN A 472 -3.63 -3.86 24.74
CA GLN A 472 -3.64 -3.66 26.18
C GLN A 472 -4.91 -4.20 26.87
N HIS A 473 -6.07 -4.05 26.22
CA HIS A 473 -7.36 -4.54 26.70
C HIS A 473 -7.69 -5.96 26.22
N ARG A 474 -6.75 -6.62 25.50
CA ARG A 474 -6.92 -7.98 24.92
C ARG A 474 -8.17 -8.10 24.05
N ILE A 475 -8.47 -7.06 23.29
CA ILE A 475 -9.57 -7.01 22.33
C ILE A 475 -9.02 -7.36 20.96
N PRO A 476 -9.37 -8.50 20.36
CA PRO A 476 -8.69 -8.99 19.14
C PRO A 476 -9.17 -8.32 17.85
N LEU A 477 -10.27 -7.55 17.87
CA LEU A 477 -10.87 -6.97 16.68
C LEU A 477 -10.86 -5.44 16.73
N VAL A 478 -10.29 -4.83 15.71
CA VAL A 478 -10.32 -3.37 15.45
C VAL A 478 -11.12 -3.09 14.19
N ILE A 479 -12.05 -2.15 14.27
CA ILE A 479 -12.96 -1.79 13.18
C ILE A 479 -12.52 -0.46 12.57
N TRP A 480 -12.41 -0.44 11.24
CA TRP A 480 -12.17 0.72 10.40
C TRP A 480 -13.34 0.92 9.42
N GLY A 481 -13.49 2.11 8.87
CA GLY A 481 -14.58 2.42 7.94
C GLY A 481 -14.27 2.03 6.49
N GLU A 482 -13.93 3.03 5.70
CA GLU A 482 -13.56 2.89 4.29
C GLU A 482 -12.06 2.59 4.14
N HIS A 483 -11.71 1.75 3.16
CA HIS A 483 -10.32 1.60 2.76
C HIS A 483 -9.98 2.68 1.71
N GLY A 484 -9.45 3.83 2.17
CA GLY A 484 -9.26 5.01 1.33
C GLY A 484 -8.41 4.78 0.08
N TYR A 485 -7.36 3.96 0.15
CA TYR A 485 -6.50 3.67 -1.00
C TYR A 485 -7.16 2.77 -2.04
N LEU A 486 -8.07 1.88 -1.63
CA LEU A 486 -8.89 1.11 -2.55
C LEU A 486 -9.85 2.02 -3.31
N ASP A 487 -10.58 2.87 -2.63
CA ASP A 487 -11.60 3.73 -3.24
C ASP A 487 -11.00 4.88 -4.07
N LEU A 488 -9.93 5.51 -3.61
CA LEU A 488 -9.32 6.63 -4.34
C LEU A 488 -8.40 6.17 -5.45
N CYS A 489 -7.54 5.20 -5.18
CA CYS A 489 -6.43 4.82 -6.05
C CYS A 489 -6.63 3.47 -6.75
N GLY A 490 -7.62 2.68 -6.35
CA GLY A 490 -7.86 1.34 -6.90
C GLY A 490 -6.73 0.37 -6.55
N GLN A 491 -6.08 0.57 -5.41
CA GLN A 491 -5.16 -0.41 -4.86
C GLN A 491 -5.94 -1.62 -4.35
N PHE A 492 -5.35 -2.79 -4.43
CA PHE A 492 -5.99 -4.05 -4.07
C PHE A 492 -7.22 -4.40 -4.94
N SER A 493 -7.86 -5.50 -4.66
CA SER A 493 -9.14 -5.89 -5.21
C SER A 493 -10.21 -5.93 -4.12
N MET A 494 -11.45 -5.71 -4.48
CA MET A 494 -12.59 -5.91 -3.57
C MET A 494 -12.71 -7.36 -3.07
N ASP A 495 -12.11 -8.33 -3.77
CA ASP A 495 -12.13 -9.75 -3.41
C ASP A 495 -10.97 -10.15 -2.49
N ASP A 496 -9.97 -9.26 -2.31
CA ASP A 496 -8.84 -9.50 -1.42
C ASP A 496 -9.18 -9.24 0.07
N PHE A 497 -10.25 -8.52 0.36
CA PHE A 497 -10.67 -8.12 1.72
C PHE A 497 -9.51 -7.56 2.55
N PRO A 498 -8.72 -6.58 2.04
CA PRO A 498 -7.53 -6.10 2.73
C PRO A 498 -7.87 -5.54 4.11
N GLU A 499 -6.97 -5.79 5.07
CA GLU A 499 -7.07 -5.34 6.45
C GLU A 499 -5.98 -4.31 6.77
N MET A 500 -6.23 -3.48 7.79
CA MET A 500 -5.19 -2.62 8.34
C MET A 500 -4.10 -3.48 8.99
N SER A 501 -2.88 -3.36 8.50
CA SER A 501 -1.72 -4.09 8.99
C SER A 501 -0.56 -3.14 9.31
N TYR A 502 0.46 -3.65 10.01
CA TYR A 502 1.69 -2.90 10.24
C TYR A 502 2.32 -2.42 8.94
N ARG A 503 2.37 -3.27 7.91
CA ARG A 503 2.92 -2.91 6.61
C ARG A 503 2.13 -1.76 5.97
N ASP A 504 0.82 -1.87 5.98
CA ASP A 504 -0.09 -0.86 5.42
C ASP A 504 0.08 0.49 6.13
N ARG A 505 0.16 0.45 7.46
CA ARG A 505 0.46 1.62 8.28
C ARG A 505 1.82 2.23 7.94
N LEU A 506 2.88 1.41 7.89
CA LEU A 506 4.24 1.88 7.57
C LEU A 506 4.30 2.52 6.18
N GLU A 507 3.69 1.87 5.19
CA GLU A 507 3.71 2.30 3.80
C GLU A 507 2.90 3.58 3.57
N HIS A 508 1.64 3.58 3.99
CA HIS A 508 0.68 4.59 3.58
C HIS A 508 0.53 5.73 4.59
N PHE A 509 0.56 5.42 5.88
CA PHE A 509 0.34 6.41 6.93
C PHE A 509 1.64 7.00 7.46
N ALA A 510 2.63 6.15 7.75
CA ALA A 510 3.94 6.59 8.19
C ALA A 510 4.87 6.98 7.02
N ARG A 511 4.57 6.58 5.78
CA ARG A 511 5.39 6.86 4.58
C ARG A 511 6.84 6.40 4.71
N GLY A 512 7.07 5.32 5.43
CA GLY A 512 8.40 4.80 5.74
C GLY A 512 9.10 5.47 6.93
N TYR A 513 8.53 6.55 7.48
CA TYR A 513 9.04 7.22 8.69
C TYR A 513 8.37 6.58 9.92
N GLU A 514 9.04 5.59 10.54
CA GLU A 514 8.51 4.95 11.74
C GLU A 514 8.78 5.81 12.99
N TRP A 515 8.17 5.46 14.11
CA TRP A 515 8.25 6.22 15.37
C TRP A 515 9.69 6.55 15.82
N ASN A 516 10.64 5.67 15.56
CA ASN A 516 12.03 5.83 15.93
C ASN A 516 12.81 6.84 15.05
N TYR A 517 12.24 7.26 13.91
CA TYR A 517 12.87 8.22 13.01
C TYR A 517 13.14 9.58 13.67
N PHE A 518 12.23 10.04 14.51
CA PHE A 518 12.33 11.37 15.13
C PHE A 518 13.16 11.40 16.41
N ILE A 519 13.62 10.25 16.91
CA ILE A 519 14.48 10.20 18.11
C ILE A 519 15.78 10.94 17.84
N GLY A 520 16.17 11.84 18.76
CA GLY A 520 17.37 12.68 18.63
C GLY A 520 17.13 13.99 17.87
N LEU A 521 16.13 14.08 16.98
CA LEU A 521 15.79 15.31 16.27
C LEU A 521 15.06 16.25 17.23
N ASP A 522 15.48 17.51 17.27
CA ASP A 522 14.92 18.57 18.15
C ASP A 522 14.78 18.13 19.63
N GLY A 523 15.70 17.27 20.09
CA GLY A 523 15.74 16.73 21.46
C GLY A 523 14.60 15.77 21.81
N LEU A 524 13.92 15.19 20.81
CA LEU A 524 12.93 14.14 21.04
C LEU A 524 13.59 12.85 21.53
N THR A 525 13.03 12.23 22.54
CA THR A 525 13.51 11.00 23.15
C THR A 525 12.64 9.80 22.77
N SER A 526 13.13 8.58 23.03
CA SER A 526 12.33 7.37 22.83
C SER A 526 11.07 7.34 23.70
N GLN A 527 11.07 8.00 24.85
CA GLN A 527 9.88 8.13 25.72
C GLN A 527 8.83 9.04 25.10
N ASP A 528 9.24 10.14 24.46
CA ASP A 528 8.32 11.05 23.77
C ASP A 528 7.61 10.35 22.63
N MET A 529 8.25 9.38 21.99
CA MET A 529 7.74 8.67 20.82
C MET A 529 6.88 7.44 21.13
N ILE A 530 6.69 7.08 22.40
CA ILE A 530 5.86 5.93 22.82
C ILE A 530 4.44 5.93 22.21
N PRO A 531 3.73 7.06 22.06
CA PRO A 531 2.37 7.06 21.50
C PRO A 531 2.28 6.46 20.10
N TRP A 532 3.33 6.57 19.30
CA TRP A 532 3.39 6.15 17.90
C TRP A 532 4.05 4.78 17.68
N LYS A 533 4.54 4.14 18.74
CA LYS A 533 5.13 2.79 18.69
C LYS A 533 4.04 1.74 18.56
N TYR A 534 4.05 1.00 17.44
CA TYR A 534 3.08 -0.06 17.15
C TYR A 534 3.31 -1.29 18.04
N PRO A 535 2.29 -2.09 18.41
CA PRO A 535 2.47 -3.34 19.14
C PRO A 535 3.43 -4.30 18.44
N SER A 536 4.12 -5.13 19.21
CA SER A 536 5.04 -6.13 18.66
C SER A 536 4.28 -7.19 17.83
N ASP A 537 4.98 -7.81 16.87
CA ASP A 537 4.38 -8.88 16.06
C ASP A 537 3.91 -10.07 16.92
N ARG A 538 4.58 -10.30 18.02
CA ARG A 538 4.16 -11.34 18.98
C ARG A 538 2.85 -11.00 19.64
N GLU A 539 2.67 -9.77 20.14
CA GLU A 539 1.39 -9.34 20.72
C GLU A 539 0.26 -9.43 19.71
N LEU A 540 0.51 -8.98 18.46
CA LEU A 540 -0.49 -9.07 17.39
C LEU A 540 -0.87 -10.52 17.09
N PHE A 541 0.10 -11.42 17.01
CA PHE A 541 -0.11 -12.83 16.71
C PHE A 541 -0.77 -13.59 17.88
N ASP A 542 -0.25 -13.44 19.12
CA ASP A 542 -0.75 -14.16 20.30
C ASP A 542 -2.19 -13.75 20.65
N LEU A 543 -2.59 -12.52 20.34
CA LEU A 543 -3.94 -11.98 20.58
C LEU A 543 -4.87 -12.11 19.36
N ASP A 544 -4.41 -12.67 18.25
CA ASP A 544 -5.16 -12.73 16.98
C ASP A 544 -5.75 -11.35 16.58
N ILE A 545 -4.93 -10.27 16.68
CA ILE A 545 -5.41 -8.92 16.42
C ILE A 545 -5.60 -8.73 14.92
N ARG A 546 -6.81 -8.33 14.55
CA ARG A 546 -7.21 -8.01 13.17
C ARG A 546 -7.79 -6.61 13.07
N GLY A 547 -7.50 -5.92 11.96
CA GLY A 547 -8.04 -4.58 11.67
C GLY A 547 -8.88 -4.59 10.40
N ILE A 548 -10.19 -4.84 10.51
CA ILE A 548 -11.07 -4.97 9.33
C ILE A 548 -11.66 -3.63 8.88
N TYR A 549 -11.83 -3.47 7.57
CA TYR A 549 -12.54 -2.33 6.97
C TYR A 549 -13.98 -2.72 6.65
N LEU A 550 -14.96 -2.00 7.19
CA LEU A 550 -16.38 -2.25 6.93
C LEU A 550 -16.74 -2.12 5.45
N GLY A 551 -16.07 -1.24 4.71
CA GLY A 551 -16.27 -1.04 3.28
C GLY A 551 -15.97 -2.27 2.41
N ASN A 552 -15.25 -3.28 2.92
CA ASN A 552 -15.07 -4.57 2.25
C ASN A 552 -16.34 -5.43 2.26
N TYR A 553 -17.19 -5.23 3.27
CA TYR A 553 -18.34 -6.09 3.57
C TYR A 553 -19.68 -5.42 3.33
N LEU A 554 -19.72 -4.09 3.37
CA LEU A 554 -20.92 -3.28 3.20
C LEU A 554 -20.70 -2.30 2.04
N TYR A 555 -21.76 -2.06 1.26
CA TYR A 555 -21.69 -1.03 0.23
C TYR A 555 -21.51 0.34 0.90
N TRP A 556 -20.31 0.93 0.73
CA TRP A 556 -19.97 2.18 1.37
C TRP A 556 -20.34 3.35 0.47
N GLU A 557 -21.38 4.11 0.86
CA GLU A 557 -21.84 5.30 0.15
C GLU A 557 -21.89 6.49 1.13
N ALA A 558 -20.95 7.43 0.96
CA ALA A 558 -20.70 8.48 1.93
C ALA A 558 -21.88 9.46 2.12
N ASN A 559 -22.68 9.71 1.08
CA ASN A 559 -23.82 10.65 1.17
C ASN A 559 -25.00 10.03 1.93
N GLU A 560 -25.33 8.76 1.69
CA GLU A 560 -26.37 8.05 2.43
C GLU A 560 -25.99 7.89 3.90
N HIS A 561 -24.73 7.54 4.17
CA HIS A 561 -24.23 7.43 5.55
C HIS A 561 -24.27 8.77 6.28
N SER A 562 -23.89 9.85 5.60
CA SER A 562 -23.96 11.22 6.16
C SER A 562 -25.38 11.61 6.49
N LYS A 563 -26.32 11.36 5.57
CA LYS A 563 -27.73 11.63 5.79
C LYS A 563 -28.28 10.86 6.99
N LEU A 564 -27.96 9.57 7.09
CA LEU A 564 -28.38 8.73 8.22
C LEU A 564 -27.92 9.30 9.56
N VAL A 565 -26.64 9.68 9.68
CA VAL A 565 -26.10 10.17 10.97
C VAL A 565 -26.61 11.56 11.34
N VAL A 566 -26.89 12.41 10.35
CA VAL A 566 -27.51 13.73 10.56
C VAL A 566 -28.96 13.55 11.01
N ASP A 567 -29.76 12.83 10.24
CA ASP A 567 -31.20 12.69 10.46
C ASP A 567 -31.52 11.91 11.75
N LYS A 568 -30.76 10.86 12.02
CA LYS A 568 -31.06 9.95 13.15
C LYS A 568 -30.42 10.38 14.47
N TYR A 569 -29.22 10.95 14.41
CA TYR A 569 -28.41 11.20 15.62
C TYR A 569 -28.06 12.66 15.84
N GLY A 570 -28.45 13.54 14.91
CA GLY A 570 -28.14 14.98 14.99
C GLY A 570 -26.64 15.25 14.87
N PHE A 571 -25.94 14.53 14.00
CA PHE A 571 -24.55 14.87 13.66
C PHE A 571 -24.47 16.31 13.13
N GLU A 572 -23.58 17.11 13.68
CA GLU A 572 -23.43 18.51 13.30
C GLU A 572 -22.58 18.62 12.03
N VAL A 573 -23.05 19.41 11.07
CA VAL A 573 -22.34 19.73 9.83
C VAL A 573 -21.87 21.18 9.83
N SER A 574 -20.89 21.51 8.99
CA SER A 574 -20.45 22.89 8.82
C SER A 574 -21.56 23.78 8.23
N ASP A 575 -21.71 24.99 8.72
CA ASP A 575 -22.69 25.97 8.22
C ASP A 575 -22.39 26.40 6.78
N ILE A 576 -21.10 26.40 6.40
CA ILE A 576 -20.60 26.77 5.07
C ILE A 576 -19.75 25.65 4.49
N ALA A 577 -19.60 25.62 3.15
CA ALA A 577 -18.64 24.75 2.50
C ALA A 577 -17.20 25.11 2.91
N PHE A 578 -16.31 24.13 2.97
CA PHE A 578 -14.91 24.37 3.26
C PHE A 578 -14.20 25.06 2.10
N GLU A 579 -13.16 25.85 2.40
CA GLU A 579 -12.44 26.63 1.39
C GLU A 579 -11.90 25.78 0.24
N ARG A 580 -11.51 24.55 0.55
CA ARG A 580 -10.80 23.64 -0.37
C ARG A 580 -11.67 22.54 -0.93
N THR A 581 -12.99 22.59 -0.72
CA THR A 581 -13.97 21.66 -1.27
C THR A 581 -15.36 22.27 -1.26
N TYR A 582 -16.21 21.84 -2.20
CA TYR A 582 -17.61 22.28 -2.26
C TYR A 582 -18.52 21.59 -1.23
N ARG A 583 -18.00 20.62 -0.48
CA ARG A 583 -18.78 19.86 0.50
C ARG A 583 -18.84 20.58 1.84
N ARG A 584 -19.98 20.41 2.52
CA ARG A 584 -20.20 20.87 3.91
C ARG A 584 -20.10 19.74 4.93
N MET A 585 -20.10 18.49 4.44
CA MET A 585 -19.93 17.27 5.21
C MET A 585 -18.73 16.51 4.65
N SER A 586 -17.62 16.51 5.37
CA SER A 586 -16.43 15.75 5.03
C SER A 586 -15.62 15.53 6.30
N ASN A 587 -14.51 14.81 6.23
CA ASN A 587 -13.60 14.63 7.36
C ASN A 587 -12.81 15.93 7.70
N LEU A 588 -13.17 17.06 7.09
CA LEU A 588 -12.52 18.35 7.32
C LEU A 588 -13.21 19.18 8.39
N ASP A 589 -14.41 18.78 8.81
CA ASP A 589 -15.23 19.46 9.80
C ASP A 589 -14.78 19.23 11.25
N ASP A 590 -13.86 18.29 11.47
CA ASP A 590 -13.39 17.91 12.80
C ASP A 590 -12.10 18.62 13.23
N MET A 591 -11.18 19.00 12.34
CA MET A 591 -9.84 19.51 12.69
C MET A 591 -9.39 20.69 11.82
N HIS A 592 -8.76 21.69 12.43
CA HIS A 592 -8.22 22.88 11.75
C HIS A 592 -7.05 22.57 10.80
N GLU A 593 -6.20 21.59 11.13
CA GLU A 593 -5.00 21.26 10.34
C GLU A 593 -5.31 20.66 8.98
N ASN A 594 -6.50 20.13 8.77
CA ASN A 594 -6.88 19.44 7.54
C ASN A 594 -6.76 20.33 6.29
N GLY A 595 -7.12 21.61 6.40
CA GLY A 595 -6.99 22.56 5.29
C GLY A 595 -5.55 22.78 4.84
N ILE A 596 -4.61 22.85 5.80
CA ILE A 596 -3.18 23.03 5.52
C ILE A 596 -2.59 21.75 4.90
N HIS A 597 -2.92 20.59 5.45
CA HIS A 597 -2.54 19.30 4.88
C HIS A 597 -2.98 19.16 3.42
N ASP A 598 -4.22 19.53 3.11
CA ASP A 598 -4.75 19.49 1.75
C ASP A 598 -4.05 20.48 0.81
N TYR A 599 -3.70 21.68 1.30
CA TYR A 599 -2.90 22.63 0.53
C TYR A 599 -1.49 22.10 0.23
N LEU A 600 -0.82 21.50 1.20
CA LEU A 600 0.50 20.87 0.99
C LEU A 600 0.45 19.72 -0.01
N LYS A 601 -0.65 18.97 -0.03
CA LYS A 601 -0.90 17.95 -1.05
C LYS A 601 -0.99 18.57 -2.45
N TYR A 602 -1.69 19.68 -2.61
CA TYR A 602 -1.73 20.43 -3.85
C TYR A 602 -0.34 20.94 -4.26
N VAL A 603 0.41 21.53 -3.33
CA VAL A 603 1.78 21.98 -3.59
C VAL A 603 2.66 20.84 -4.10
N LYS A 604 2.62 19.67 -3.46
CA LYS A 604 3.45 18.53 -3.84
C LYS A 604 3.04 17.93 -5.19
N PHE A 605 1.77 17.62 -5.36
CA PHE A 605 1.29 16.74 -6.42
C PHE A 605 0.42 17.44 -7.48
N GLY A 606 0.14 18.72 -7.32
CA GLY A 606 -0.70 19.49 -8.24
C GLY A 606 -2.19 19.22 -8.14
N TYR A 607 -2.66 18.51 -7.10
CA TYR A 607 -4.08 18.27 -6.81
C TYR A 607 -4.34 18.29 -5.31
N GLY A 608 -5.54 18.69 -4.92
CA GLY A 608 -5.95 18.81 -3.53
C GLY A 608 -7.19 18.01 -3.17
N ARG A 609 -7.86 18.40 -2.10
CA ARG A 609 -9.06 17.72 -1.59
C ARG A 609 -10.25 17.82 -2.55
N CYS A 610 -10.40 18.95 -3.23
CA CYS A 610 -11.47 19.11 -4.22
C CYS A 610 -11.35 18.06 -5.32
N THR A 611 -10.14 17.79 -5.81
CA THR A 611 -9.91 16.70 -6.77
C THR A 611 -10.34 15.34 -6.24
N ASP A 612 -10.07 14.99 -4.96
CA ASP A 612 -10.52 13.72 -4.39
C ASP A 612 -12.06 13.59 -4.43
N HIS A 613 -12.75 14.65 -4.00
CA HIS A 613 -14.22 14.65 -3.94
C HIS A 613 -14.85 14.64 -5.33
N VAL A 614 -14.35 15.47 -6.23
CA VAL A 614 -14.79 15.52 -7.63
C VAL A 614 -14.61 14.17 -8.32
N CYS A 615 -13.46 13.52 -8.12
CA CYS A 615 -13.21 12.20 -8.71
C CYS A 615 -14.18 11.14 -8.17
N LYS A 616 -14.52 11.17 -6.87
CA LYS A 616 -15.55 10.29 -6.30
C LYS A 616 -16.93 10.56 -6.94
N ASP A 617 -17.32 11.82 -7.08
CA ASP A 617 -18.63 12.20 -7.61
C ASP A 617 -18.75 11.91 -9.14
N ILE A 618 -17.66 12.11 -9.91
CA ILE A 618 -17.62 11.69 -11.32
C ILE A 618 -17.76 10.17 -11.45
N ARG A 619 -17.06 9.40 -10.63
CA ARG A 619 -17.16 7.92 -10.62
C ARG A 619 -18.54 7.42 -10.22
N ALA A 620 -19.23 8.15 -9.36
CA ALA A 620 -20.60 7.87 -8.93
C ALA A 620 -21.65 8.38 -9.92
N GLY A 621 -21.27 9.08 -11.00
CA GLY A 621 -22.22 9.67 -11.96
C GLY A 621 -22.98 10.89 -11.46
N LEU A 622 -22.54 11.51 -10.36
CA LEU A 622 -23.17 12.67 -9.73
C LEU A 622 -22.68 14.01 -10.32
N MET A 623 -21.59 13.98 -11.09
CA MET A 623 -20.95 15.17 -11.64
C MET A 623 -20.31 14.86 -12.99
N THR A 624 -20.33 15.82 -13.93
CA THR A 624 -19.57 15.71 -15.17
C THR A 624 -18.11 16.08 -14.95
N ARG A 625 -17.23 15.65 -15.85
CA ARG A 625 -15.80 15.97 -15.79
C ARG A 625 -15.55 17.48 -15.90
N GLU A 626 -16.30 18.19 -16.73
CA GLU A 626 -16.22 19.63 -16.96
C GLU A 626 -16.62 20.43 -15.70
N GLN A 627 -17.74 20.05 -15.08
CA GLN A 627 -18.16 20.63 -13.80
C GLN A 627 -17.10 20.44 -12.72
N GLY A 628 -16.53 19.22 -12.65
CA GLY A 628 -15.48 18.90 -11.71
C GLY A 628 -14.20 19.71 -11.95
N LEU A 629 -13.81 19.91 -13.20
CA LEU A 629 -12.63 20.68 -13.57
C LEU A 629 -12.73 22.15 -13.12
N ASP A 630 -13.91 22.78 -13.28
CA ASP A 630 -14.15 24.13 -12.82
C ASP A 630 -13.98 24.26 -11.29
N LEU A 631 -14.53 23.30 -10.55
CA LEU A 631 -14.38 23.26 -9.09
C LEU A 631 -12.93 23.09 -8.64
N VAL A 632 -12.21 22.14 -9.26
CA VAL A 632 -10.80 21.86 -8.94
C VAL A 632 -9.91 23.09 -9.17
N ARG A 633 -10.09 23.78 -10.30
CA ARG A 633 -9.35 25.00 -10.62
C ARG A 633 -9.54 26.11 -9.61
N ARG A 634 -10.74 26.23 -9.05
CA ARG A 634 -11.06 27.28 -8.07
C ARG A 634 -10.66 26.92 -6.65
N MET A 635 -10.75 25.64 -6.26
CA MET A 635 -10.67 25.25 -4.85
C MET A 635 -9.32 24.62 -4.45
N ASP A 636 -8.70 23.79 -5.29
CA ASP A 636 -7.43 23.14 -4.93
C ASP A 636 -6.27 24.13 -4.67
N PRO A 637 -6.14 25.27 -5.39
CA PRO A 637 -5.07 26.25 -5.16
C PRO A 637 -5.23 27.09 -3.88
N VAL A 638 -6.40 27.06 -3.23
CA VAL A 638 -6.68 27.95 -2.10
C VAL A 638 -5.78 27.59 -0.91
N LYS A 639 -5.04 28.57 -0.41
CA LYS A 639 -4.25 28.47 0.81
C LYS A 639 -5.18 28.55 2.02
N SER A 640 -5.04 27.63 2.98
CA SER A 640 -5.97 27.54 4.10
C SER A 640 -5.92 28.79 4.99
N SER A 641 -7.07 29.32 5.39
CA SER A 641 -7.18 30.39 6.37
C SER A 641 -6.65 30.02 7.77
N ASP A 642 -6.63 28.73 8.09
CA ASP A 642 -6.06 28.19 9.34
C ASP A 642 -4.51 28.19 9.35
N LEU A 643 -3.84 28.55 8.25
CA LEU A 643 -2.37 28.55 8.19
C LEU A 643 -1.76 29.43 9.27
N LYS A 644 -2.27 30.66 9.46
CA LYS A 644 -1.76 31.56 10.50
C LYS A 644 -1.80 30.93 11.89
N ARG A 645 -2.91 30.25 12.23
CA ARG A 645 -3.06 29.55 13.51
C ARG A 645 -1.97 28.48 13.70
N TRP A 646 -1.69 27.71 12.65
CA TRP A 646 -0.66 26.67 12.69
C TRP A 646 0.75 27.27 12.77
N LEU A 647 1.03 28.34 12.03
CA LEU A 647 2.32 29.05 12.09
C LEU A 647 2.61 29.56 13.52
N ASP A 648 1.62 30.18 14.15
CA ASP A 648 1.70 30.64 15.54
C ASP A 648 1.94 29.45 16.51
N TYR A 649 1.30 28.30 16.24
CA TYR A 649 1.42 27.08 17.05
C TYR A 649 2.83 26.47 17.01
N VAL A 650 3.46 26.41 15.83
CA VAL A 650 4.79 25.79 15.64
C VAL A 650 5.95 26.80 15.70
N GLY A 651 5.66 28.10 15.79
CA GLY A 651 6.67 29.16 15.83
C GLY A 651 7.43 29.32 14.50
N MET A 652 6.69 29.36 13.36
CA MET A 652 7.24 29.51 12.01
C MET A 652 6.64 30.74 11.33
N THR A 653 7.41 31.42 10.47
CA THR A 653 6.88 32.49 9.62
C THR A 653 6.24 31.94 8.36
N GLU A 654 5.36 32.70 7.72
CA GLU A 654 4.72 32.30 6.46
C GLU A 654 5.75 32.21 5.32
N GLU A 655 6.75 33.09 5.31
CA GLU A 655 7.84 33.06 4.34
C GLU A 655 8.68 31.77 4.45
N GLU A 656 9.00 31.33 5.69
CA GLU A 656 9.66 30.04 5.93
C GLU A 656 8.79 28.88 5.47
N PHE A 657 7.49 28.92 5.77
CA PHE A 657 6.55 27.90 5.33
C PHE A 657 6.52 27.78 3.80
N ASP A 658 6.35 28.88 3.08
CA ASP A 658 6.27 28.88 1.62
C ASP A 658 7.59 28.39 1.00
N SER A 659 8.73 28.85 1.51
CA SER A 659 10.04 28.44 1.03
C SER A 659 10.28 26.93 1.20
N ILE A 660 9.90 26.36 2.34
CA ILE A 660 9.99 24.92 2.59
C ILE A 660 9.01 24.15 1.70
N ALA A 661 7.74 24.59 1.66
CA ALA A 661 6.70 23.92 0.87
C ALA A 661 7.07 23.84 -0.61
N ASP A 662 7.63 24.92 -1.17
CA ASP A 662 8.03 25.00 -2.57
C ASP A 662 9.15 24.01 -2.94
N THR A 663 10.01 23.61 -1.99
CA THR A 663 11.04 22.56 -2.25
C THR A 663 10.44 21.19 -2.55
N PHE A 664 9.17 20.97 -2.20
CA PHE A 664 8.44 19.72 -2.46
C PHE A 664 7.63 19.71 -3.75
N ARG A 665 7.61 20.80 -4.50
CA ARG A 665 6.93 20.83 -5.80
C ARG A 665 7.58 19.86 -6.78
N ASP A 666 6.81 18.93 -7.30
CA ASP A 666 7.32 17.98 -8.27
C ASP A 666 7.53 18.65 -9.63
N PRO A 667 8.76 18.64 -10.18
CA PRO A 667 9.07 19.30 -11.47
C PRO A 667 8.38 18.63 -12.67
N ARG A 668 7.74 17.47 -12.50
CA ARG A 668 6.86 16.87 -13.52
C ARG A 668 5.49 17.53 -13.59
N VAL A 669 5.10 18.24 -12.55
CA VAL A 669 3.81 18.94 -12.41
C VAL A 669 3.99 20.44 -12.54
N TRP A 670 5.04 20.97 -11.89
CA TRP A 670 5.26 22.40 -11.71
C TRP A 670 6.43 22.93 -12.52
N ARG A 671 6.28 24.11 -13.05
CA ARG A 671 7.37 24.90 -13.65
C ARG A 671 7.28 26.35 -13.21
N MET A 672 8.42 27.02 -13.18
CA MET A 672 8.46 28.47 -12.94
C MET A 672 8.26 29.23 -14.26
N ALA A 673 7.34 30.17 -14.30
CA ALA A 673 7.12 31.06 -15.43
C ALA A 673 6.86 32.48 -14.93
N GLN A 674 7.64 33.44 -15.37
CA GLN A 674 7.52 34.88 -15.00
C GLN A 674 7.49 35.11 -13.47
N GLY A 675 8.29 34.34 -12.71
CA GLY A 675 8.32 34.45 -11.25
C GLY A 675 7.16 33.80 -10.51
N HIS A 676 6.31 33.02 -11.19
CA HIS A 676 5.17 32.31 -10.60
C HIS A 676 5.20 30.84 -10.89
N TRP A 677 4.69 30.03 -9.95
CA TRP A 677 4.47 28.62 -10.16
C TRP A 677 3.29 28.39 -11.10
N VAL A 678 3.54 27.63 -12.16
CA VAL A 678 2.55 27.25 -13.16
C VAL A 678 2.45 25.73 -13.20
N LYS A 679 1.22 25.23 -13.13
CA LYS A 679 0.92 23.82 -13.30
C LYS A 679 0.50 23.58 -14.77
N ASP A 680 1.13 22.60 -15.42
CA ASP A 680 0.67 22.16 -16.73
C ASP A 680 -0.72 21.51 -16.59
N GLU A 681 -1.69 21.99 -17.38
CA GLU A 681 -3.06 21.46 -17.40
C GLU A 681 -3.25 20.50 -18.58
N PRO A 682 -3.13 19.20 -18.37
CA PRO A 682 -3.17 18.22 -19.46
C PRO A 682 -4.58 17.92 -19.99
N TRP A 683 -5.62 18.49 -19.40
CA TRP A 683 -7.02 18.24 -19.78
C TRP A 683 -7.54 19.12 -20.91
N THR A 684 -6.77 20.04 -21.39
CA THR A 684 -7.22 20.93 -22.46
C THR A 684 -6.97 20.39 -23.85
N GLY A 685 -6.92 19.10 -24.11
CA GLY A 685 -7.00 18.42 -25.43
C GLY A 685 -6.45 19.12 -26.70
N ALA A 686 -6.02 20.36 -26.58
CA ALA A 686 -5.30 21.14 -27.55
C ALA A 686 -3.84 21.22 -27.12
N GLU A 687 -2.92 21.10 -28.04
CA GLU A 687 -1.54 21.55 -27.86
C GLU A 687 -1.59 22.93 -27.23
N SER A 688 -1.39 22.98 -25.91
CA SER A 688 -1.65 24.20 -25.14
C SER A 688 -0.65 25.27 -25.53
N SER A 689 -1.11 26.23 -26.27
CA SER A 689 -0.55 27.57 -26.25
C SER A 689 -0.68 28.11 -24.80
N GLY A 690 0.31 27.85 -23.98
CA GLY A 690 0.82 28.61 -22.85
C GLY A 690 -0.11 29.30 -21.83
N THR A 691 -1.30 28.78 -21.55
CA THR A 691 -2.17 29.33 -20.48
C THR A 691 -2.32 28.34 -19.32
N GLY A 692 -1.25 28.18 -18.55
CA GLY A 692 -1.34 27.52 -17.23
C GLY A 692 -2.04 28.43 -16.21
N THR A 693 -2.70 27.81 -15.22
CA THR A 693 -3.30 28.57 -14.09
C THR A 693 -2.17 29.29 -13.33
N MET A 694 -2.16 30.62 -13.39
CA MET A 694 -1.18 31.42 -12.63
C MET A 694 -1.59 31.43 -11.15
N VAL A 695 -0.78 30.84 -10.30
CA VAL A 695 -0.85 31.03 -8.84
C VAL A 695 0.00 32.25 -8.52
N LYS A 696 -0.63 33.38 -8.17
CA LYS A 696 0.12 34.54 -7.69
C LYS A 696 0.74 34.20 -6.34
N PRO A 697 2.02 34.54 -6.11
CA PRO A 697 2.51 34.65 -4.74
C PRO A 697 1.73 35.80 -4.10
N GLN A 698 1.05 35.53 -3.00
CA GLN A 698 0.48 36.57 -2.13
C GLN A 698 1.51 36.95 -1.09
#